data_e149dd0a8e8a144fa191c3baf67d7760
#
_entry.id   e149dd0a8e8a144fa191c3baf67d7760
#
_cell.length_a   1.000
_cell.length_b   1.000
_cell.length_c   1.000
_cell.angle_alpha   90.00
_cell.angle_beta   90.00
_cell.angle_gamma   90.00
#
_symmetry.space_group_name_H-M   'P 1'
#
loop_
_entity.id
_entity.type
_entity.pdbx_description
1 polymer ?
#
loop_
_entity_poly.entity_id
_entity_poly.type
_entity_poly.pdbx_seq_one_letter_code
_entity_poly.pdbx_strand_id
1 'polypeptide(L)'
;MIFALAGNQNCGKTTLFNALTGSNQHVGNFPGVTVDQKAGEIRELKNCSVVDLPGIYSLRPYTQEEIVTRDFILNQKPDGIINIVDATNIERNLYLTLQLLALRVPMVLALNMMDEVYANGGTIDVQKMSQALGIPVVPISAVKGEGVSELVQQAYAAAQSQTLPKVYDFCSEDSPVHRCVHAVVHLIADHAEKVGLPVRFCATKLIEGDDPDLPDRLGLDQNERELIEHCIVQMESESGLDRNACLADMRYTFIEGVVASSVVKCRESHEHARSVKMDRVLTGRFTAIPVFLAVMLLVFWMTFDVIGQRLSDLLALGIEKLTALVDAGLTAYGINPVVQGLIVDGIFAGVGSVVAFLPIIVTLFFFLSILEDTGYMARVAFVMDRLLRKIGLSGRSIVPLLIGFGCTVPAVMATRTVSSDRDRKMTILLTPYMSCSAKIPIYAFFTAAFFPKYKALVMICLYVTGMLVGILAALVMKSTAFRGKPVPCVMELPNSRLPSAKSVGLLLWEKAKDFLQRAFSVIFLATIIIWFLQSFDLRLNVVQSGSESILALVGRWLSVLFAPLGFGDWRCCTALITGFIAKESVVSTLEILMSGPISALFTVRSALSFLTFTLLYTPCVAAIATIRRELGSRWATAGVVLVQCTVAWLAALLVYTVGGLL
;
A
#
# COMPACT_ATOMS: atom_id res chain seq x y z
N MET A 1 7.08 9.68 29.96
CA MET A 1 6.60 10.75 29.07
C MET A 1 6.45 10.18 27.67
N ILE A 2 5.40 10.58 26.97
CA ILE A 2 5.11 10.13 25.60
C ILE A 2 5.25 11.33 24.66
N PHE A 3 6.12 11.23 23.67
CA PHE A 3 6.30 12.25 22.64
C PHE A 3 5.64 11.79 21.33
N ALA A 4 4.92 12.70 20.69
CA ALA A 4 4.38 12.51 19.35
C ALA A 4 5.36 13.07 18.31
N LEU A 5 5.83 12.24 17.38
CA LEU A 5 6.65 12.70 16.24
C LEU A 5 5.72 13.01 15.07
N ALA A 6 5.55 14.27 14.76
CA ALA A 6 4.66 14.77 13.70
C ALA A 6 5.44 15.51 12.62
N GLY A 7 5.01 15.44 11.38
CA GLY A 7 5.64 16.15 10.27
C GLY A 7 5.07 15.75 8.92
N ASN A 8 5.46 16.46 7.89
CA ASN A 8 5.01 16.21 6.52
C ASN A 8 5.56 14.88 5.98
N GLN A 9 5.00 14.42 4.88
CA GLN A 9 5.59 13.30 4.15
C GLN A 9 6.98 13.73 3.62
N ASN A 10 7.93 12.81 3.65
CA ASN A 10 9.31 13.01 3.15
C ASN A 10 10.19 14.02 3.93
N CYS A 11 9.75 14.56 5.06
CA CYS A 11 10.57 15.46 5.90
C CYS A 11 11.69 14.75 6.69
N GLY A 12 11.85 13.41 6.55
CA GLY A 12 12.86 12.64 7.27
C GLY A 12 12.40 12.06 8.62
N LYS A 13 11.08 11.99 8.86
CA LYS A 13 10.47 11.54 10.11
C LYS A 13 10.91 10.14 10.55
N THR A 14 10.83 9.15 9.66
CA THR A 14 11.27 7.78 9.95
C THR A 14 12.78 7.69 10.22
N THR A 15 13.58 8.51 9.56
CA THR A 15 15.03 8.59 9.81
C THR A 15 15.31 9.13 11.22
N LEU A 16 14.61 10.19 11.62
CA LEU A 16 14.72 10.75 12.97
C LEU A 16 14.22 9.75 14.02
N PHE A 17 13.07 9.09 13.78
CA PHE A 17 12.54 8.07 14.68
C PHE A 17 13.55 6.94 14.91
N ASN A 18 14.20 6.44 13.85
CA ASN A 18 15.24 5.43 13.95
C ASN A 18 16.49 5.93 14.69
N ALA A 19 16.87 7.20 14.53
CA ALA A 19 17.97 7.81 15.28
C ALA A 19 17.65 7.91 16.78
N LEU A 20 16.42 8.26 17.15
CA LEU A 20 15.95 8.38 18.53
C LEU A 20 15.84 7.02 19.25
N THR A 21 15.29 6.00 18.56
CA THR A 21 14.91 4.72 19.20
C THR A 21 15.89 3.59 18.94
N GLY A 22 16.61 3.62 17.85
CA GLY A 22 17.49 2.54 17.42
C GLY A 22 16.76 1.24 17.09
N SER A 23 17.17 0.11 17.71
CA SER A 23 16.57 -1.21 17.48
C SER A 23 15.35 -1.51 18.37
N ASN A 24 15.06 -0.68 19.35
CA ASN A 24 13.96 -0.88 20.31
C ASN A 24 12.65 -0.27 19.81
N GLN A 25 12.05 -0.91 18.80
CA GLN A 25 10.82 -0.45 18.18
C GLN A 25 9.72 -1.49 18.33
N HIS A 26 8.52 -1.05 18.66
CA HIS A 26 7.29 -1.84 18.62
C HIS A 26 6.44 -1.39 17.44
N VAL A 27 6.12 -2.32 16.55
CA VAL A 27 5.25 -2.07 15.38
C VAL A 27 3.90 -2.71 15.64
N GLY A 28 2.84 -1.91 15.58
CA GLY A 28 1.46 -2.34 15.70
C GLY A 28 0.58 -1.50 14.78
N ASN A 29 -0.73 -1.58 14.95
CA ASN A 29 -1.67 -0.68 14.27
C ASN A 29 -2.28 0.27 15.29
N PHE A 30 -2.61 1.50 14.86
CA PHE A 30 -3.41 2.38 15.70
C PHE A 30 -4.77 1.74 15.98
N PRO A 31 -5.33 1.92 17.20
CA PRO A 31 -6.60 1.31 17.57
C PRO A 31 -7.73 1.62 16.57
N GLY A 32 -8.39 0.57 16.08
CA GLY A 32 -9.56 0.69 15.19
C GLY A 32 -9.28 0.99 13.72
N VAL A 33 -8.01 1.13 13.32
CA VAL A 33 -7.62 1.45 11.93
C VAL A 33 -6.46 0.58 11.45
N THR A 34 -6.25 0.54 10.14
CA THR A 34 -5.18 -0.24 9.49
C THR A 34 -3.89 0.55 9.28
N VAL A 35 -3.74 1.68 9.98
CA VAL A 35 -2.53 2.51 9.92
C VAL A 35 -1.50 1.97 10.90
N ASP A 36 -0.27 1.75 10.42
CA ASP A 36 0.82 1.22 11.23
C ASP A 36 1.22 2.24 12.32
N GLN A 37 1.28 1.78 13.56
CA GLN A 37 1.81 2.52 14.69
C GLN A 37 3.22 2.03 14.98
N LYS A 38 4.19 2.94 15.01
CA LYS A 38 5.55 2.67 15.49
C LYS A 38 5.80 3.44 16.76
N ALA A 39 6.14 2.73 17.82
CA ALA A 39 6.52 3.33 19.08
C ALA A 39 7.86 2.76 19.53
N GLY A 40 8.66 3.56 20.24
CA GLY A 40 9.94 3.13 20.75
C GLY A 40 10.44 4.00 21.90
N GLU A 41 11.30 3.44 22.74
CA GLU A 41 11.94 4.20 23.82
C GLU A 41 13.07 5.07 23.27
N ILE A 42 13.16 6.30 23.78
CA ILE A 42 14.23 7.25 23.41
C ILE A 42 15.51 6.82 24.14
N ARG A 43 16.60 6.55 23.39
CA ARG A 43 17.86 6.02 23.94
C ARG A 43 18.49 6.90 25.01
N GLU A 44 18.38 8.21 24.86
CA GLU A 44 19.05 9.18 25.75
C GLU A 44 18.24 9.52 27.01
N LEU A 45 16.95 9.14 27.06
CA LEU A 45 16.06 9.48 28.15
C LEU A 45 15.38 8.23 28.73
N LYS A 46 15.58 7.98 30.03
CA LYS A 46 14.87 6.89 30.72
C LYS A 46 13.38 7.21 30.87
N ASN A 47 12.52 6.22 30.65
CA ASN A 47 11.06 6.32 30.76
C ASN A 47 10.40 7.33 29.80
N CYS A 48 11.04 7.61 28.67
CA CYS A 48 10.49 8.43 27.61
C CYS A 48 10.33 7.60 26.35
N SER A 49 9.14 7.65 25.75
CA SER A 49 8.83 6.97 24.49
C SER A 49 8.42 7.97 23.42
N VAL A 50 8.68 7.64 22.17
CA VAL A 50 8.24 8.39 21.01
C VAL A 50 7.34 7.53 20.14
N VAL A 51 6.24 8.13 19.68
CA VAL A 51 5.29 7.51 18.75
C VAL A 51 5.43 8.19 17.40
N ASP A 52 5.75 7.42 16.36
CA ASP A 52 5.82 7.91 14.98
C ASP A 52 4.40 8.04 14.41
N LEU A 53 3.94 9.27 14.24
CA LEU A 53 2.64 9.55 13.63
C LEU A 53 2.76 9.50 12.11
N PRO A 54 1.68 9.17 11.38
CA PRO A 54 1.67 9.24 9.92
C PRO A 54 2.10 10.60 9.39
N GLY A 55 2.79 10.62 8.23
CA GLY A 55 3.15 11.88 7.56
C GLY A 55 1.93 12.53 6.92
N ILE A 56 1.60 13.75 7.35
CA ILE A 56 0.42 14.49 6.92
C ILE A 56 0.78 15.90 6.48
N TYR A 57 -0.08 16.53 5.68
CA TYR A 57 0.09 17.92 5.28
C TYR A 57 -0.82 18.88 6.05
N SER A 58 -1.91 18.36 6.60
CA SER A 58 -2.86 19.13 7.40
C SER A 58 -3.57 18.23 8.41
N LEU A 59 -4.20 18.83 9.42
CA LEU A 59 -5.07 18.14 10.39
C LEU A 59 -6.53 18.05 9.91
N ARG A 60 -6.77 18.05 8.59
CA ARG A 60 -8.11 17.87 8.02
C ARG A 60 -8.47 16.39 7.96
N PRO A 61 -9.72 15.99 8.25
CA PRO A 61 -10.11 14.59 8.30
C PRO A 61 -10.41 13.97 6.92
N TYR A 62 -9.52 14.20 5.93
CA TYR A 62 -9.71 13.65 4.58
C TYR A 62 -9.12 12.25 4.41
N THR A 63 -8.02 11.96 5.10
CA THR A 63 -7.34 10.66 5.04
C THR A 63 -7.33 9.99 6.41
N GLN A 64 -7.18 8.67 6.45
CA GLN A 64 -7.07 7.95 7.71
C GLN A 64 -5.84 8.38 8.52
N GLU A 65 -4.74 8.69 7.82
CA GLU A 65 -3.52 9.17 8.44
C GLU A 65 -3.74 10.52 9.17
N GLU A 66 -4.47 11.44 8.56
CA GLU A 66 -4.82 12.75 9.15
C GLU A 66 -5.74 12.59 10.37
N ILE A 67 -6.75 11.72 10.26
CA ILE A 67 -7.67 11.39 11.35
C ILE A 67 -6.89 10.78 12.53
N VAL A 68 -6.05 9.78 12.27
CA VAL A 68 -5.25 9.10 13.30
C VAL A 68 -4.32 10.07 14.01
N THR A 69 -3.61 10.93 13.26
CA THR A 69 -2.70 11.92 13.83
C THR A 69 -3.45 12.92 14.70
N ARG A 70 -4.57 13.45 14.22
CA ARG A 70 -5.43 14.38 14.97
C ARG A 70 -5.96 13.74 16.25
N ASP A 71 -6.54 12.54 16.14
CA ASP A 71 -7.17 11.84 17.25
C ASP A 71 -6.12 11.39 18.29
N PHE A 72 -4.92 11.01 17.86
CA PHE A 72 -3.83 10.72 18.77
C PHE A 72 -3.46 11.95 19.63
N ILE A 73 -3.28 13.11 19.00
CA ILE A 73 -2.88 14.32 19.71
C ILE A 73 -4.00 14.82 20.65
N LEU A 74 -5.27 14.80 20.19
CA LEU A 74 -6.41 15.31 20.95
C LEU A 74 -6.86 14.37 22.09
N ASN A 75 -6.87 13.05 21.85
CA ASN A 75 -7.43 12.07 22.79
C ASN A 75 -6.38 11.44 23.68
N GLN A 76 -5.18 11.14 23.16
CA GLN A 76 -4.10 10.53 23.92
C GLN A 76 -3.26 11.56 24.69
N LYS A 77 -3.37 12.87 24.31
CA LYS A 77 -2.72 14.00 24.96
C LYS A 77 -1.24 13.71 25.28
N PRO A 78 -0.37 13.59 24.28
CA PRO A 78 1.05 13.34 24.49
C PRO A 78 1.66 14.47 25.34
N ASP A 79 2.68 14.15 26.12
CA ASP A 79 3.38 15.13 26.97
C ASP A 79 4.09 16.22 26.15
N GLY A 80 4.44 15.90 24.88
CA GLY A 80 5.04 16.87 23.97
C GLY A 80 4.99 16.40 22.51
N ILE A 81 5.13 17.37 21.59
CA ILE A 81 5.20 17.13 20.14
C ILE A 81 6.60 17.48 19.64
N ILE A 82 7.24 16.56 18.96
CA ILE A 82 8.43 16.83 18.15
C ILE A 82 7.95 16.99 16.71
N ASN A 83 7.87 18.25 16.24
CA ASN A 83 7.47 18.55 14.88
C ASN A 83 8.69 18.62 13.98
N ILE A 84 8.83 17.72 13.02
CA ILE A 84 9.92 17.69 12.06
C ILE A 84 9.52 18.36 10.76
N VAL A 85 10.37 19.28 10.30
CA VAL A 85 10.18 20.12 9.13
C VAL A 85 11.38 19.97 8.19
N ASP A 86 11.13 19.83 6.90
CA ASP A 86 12.16 19.89 5.87
C ASP A 86 12.57 21.36 5.64
N ALA A 87 13.79 21.70 6.06
CA ALA A 87 14.33 23.04 5.95
C ALA A 87 14.58 23.49 4.49
N THR A 88 14.66 22.56 3.54
CA THR A 88 14.82 22.88 2.11
C THR A 88 13.50 23.32 1.47
N ASN A 89 12.36 22.96 2.09
CA ASN A 89 11.00 23.30 1.64
C ASN A 89 10.14 23.84 2.81
N ILE A 90 10.69 24.85 3.49
CA ILE A 90 10.22 25.29 4.79
C ILE A 90 8.80 25.89 4.75
N GLU A 91 8.50 26.73 3.74
CA GLU A 91 7.22 27.43 3.64
C GLU A 91 6.04 26.47 3.69
N ARG A 92 6.13 25.38 2.94
CA ARG A 92 5.09 24.38 2.89
C ARG A 92 4.98 23.54 4.15
N ASN A 93 6.12 23.22 4.75
CA ASN A 93 6.15 22.38 5.95
C ASN A 93 5.63 23.13 7.18
N LEU A 94 5.83 24.44 7.27
CA LEU A 94 5.32 25.28 8.35
C LEU A 94 3.78 25.35 8.37
N TYR A 95 3.09 25.02 7.30
CA TYR A 95 1.62 25.00 7.27
C TYR A 95 1.03 24.00 8.29
N LEU A 96 1.59 22.82 8.39
CA LEU A 96 1.22 21.83 9.42
C LEU A 96 1.65 22.32 10.82
N THR A 97 2.84 22.93 10.92
CA THR A 97 3.35 23.49 12.18
C THR A 97 2.36 24.47 12.80
N LEU A 98 1.80 25.40 12.02
CA LEU A 98 0.81 26.34 12.53
C LEU A 98 -0.47 25.68 13.06
N GLN A 99 -0.90 24.59 12.41
CA GLN A 99 -2.06 23.83 12.89
C GLN A 99 -1.77 23.07 14.20
N LEU A 100 -0.53 22.57 14.35
CA LEU A 100 -0.09 21.95 15.60
C LEU A 100 0.05 22.96 16.74
N LEU A 101 0.53 24.17 16.46
CA LEU A 101 0.61 25.28 17.44
C LEU A 101 -0.78 25.63 18.01
N ALA A 102 -1.81 25.59 17.15
CA ALA A 102 -3.20 25.87 17.57
C ALA A 102 -3.75 24.85 18.57
N LEU A 103 -3.16 23.63 18.65
CA LEU A 103 -3.53 22.60 19.63
C LEU A 103 -3.00 22.89 21.06
N ARG A 104 -2.07 23.83 21.21
CA ARG A 104 -1.50 24.24 22.50
C ARG A 104 -0.95 23.07 23.33
N VAL A 105 -0.22 22.17 22.67
CA VAL A 105 0.57 21.12 23.33
C VAL A 105 2.03 21.57 23.37
N PRO A 106 2.82 21.26 24.44
CA PRO A 106 4.26 21.52 24.45
C PRO A 106 4.93 21.00 23.19
N MET A 107 5.67 21.84 22.46
CA MET A 107 6.18 21.47 21.14
C MET A 107 7.59 22.03 20.90
N VAL A 108 8.41 21.24 20.19
CA VAL A 108 9.71 21.64 19.66
C VAL A 108 9.73 21.42 18.14
N LEU A 109 10.27 22.38 17.41
CA LEU A 109 10.45 22.28 15.95
C LEU A 109 11.84 21.75 15.63
N ALA A 110 11.92 20.62 14.95
CA ALA A 110 13.15 20.05 14.41
C ALA A 110 13.31 20.47 12.93
N LEU A 111 14.24 21.38 12.64
CA LEU A 111 14.60 21.76 11.27
C LEU A 111 15.56 20.72 10.71
N ASN A 112 15.05 19.79 9.92
CA ASN A 112 15.84 18.71 9.32
C ASN A 112 16.41 19.11 7.96
N MET A 113 17.43 18.36 7.51
CA MET A 113 18.15 18.60 6.25
C MET A 113 18.94 19.92 6.24
N MET A 114 19.37 20.39 7.41
CA MET A 114 20.18 21.61 7.52
C MET A 114 21.53 21.49 6.80
N ASP A 115 22.08 20.29 6.71
CA ASP A 115 23.26 20.00 5.91
C ASP A 115 23.05 20.30 4.42
N GLU A 116 21.87 20.04 3.87
CA GLU A 116 21.52 20.38 2.49
C GLU A 116 21.35 21.89 2.32
N VAL A 117 20.72 22.58 3.29
CA VAL A 117 20.58 24.04 3.28
C VAL A 117 21.94 24.71 3.24
N TYR A 118 22.87 24.33 4.12
CA TYR A 118 24.22 24.89 4.16
C TYR A 118 25.03 24.54 2.91
N ALA A 119 24.94 23.30 2.40
CA ALA A 119 25.62 22.89 1.17
C ALA A 119 25.19 23.70 -0.07
N ASN A 120 23.95 24.19 -0.08
CA ASN A 120 23.38 25.00 -1.16
C ASN A 120 23.52 26.52 -0.91
N GLY A 121 24.28 26.92 0.11
CA GLY A 121 24.56 28.35 0.42
C GLY A 121 23.40 29.12 1.05
N GLY A 122 22.40 28.39 1.59
CA GLY A 122 21.32 28.98 2.37
C GLY A 122 21.70 29.08 3.85
N THR A 123 21.00 29.94 4.59
CA THR A 123 21.10 30.03 6.05
C THR A 123 19.74 30.28 6.66
N ILE A 124 19.52 29.75 7.86
CA ILE A 124 18.30 29.99 8.63
C ILE A 124 18.70 30.55 9.99
N ASP A 125 18.15 31.71 10.33
CA ASP A 125 18.30 32.28 11.67
C ASP A 125 17.33 31.61 12.62
N VAL A 126 17.85 30.59 13.30
CA VAL A 126 17.09 29.75 14.23
C VAL A 126 16.48 30.54 15.38
N GLN A 127 17.19 31.59 15.87
CA GLN A 127 16.72 32.40 16.98
C GLN A 127 15.53 33.29 16.57
N LYS A 128 15.60 33.95 15.40
CA LYS A 128 14.48 34.72 14.87
C LYS A 128 13.27 33.83 14.59
N MET A 129 13.49 32.65 14.03
CA MET A 129 12.42 31.68 13.77
C MET A 129 11.76 31.20 15.06
N SER A 130 12.56 30.90 16.10
CA SER A 130 12.05 30.51 17.41
C SER A 130 11.22 31.63 18.06
N GLN A 131 11.65 32.87 17.94
CA GLN A 131 10.91 34.04 18.43
C GLN A 131 9.59 34.21 17.67
N ALA A 132 9.61 34.10 16.34
CA ALA A 132 8.45 34.29 15.48
C ALA A 132 7.39 33.19 15.68
N LEU A 133 7.80 31.94 15.90
CA LEU A 133 6.89 30.78 16.14
C LEU A 133 6.53 30.61 17.62
N GLY A 134 7.27 31.26 18.53
CA GLY A 134 7.03 31.13 19.98
C GLY A 134 7.30 29.76 20.58
N ILE A 135 8.14 28.94 19.95
CA ILE A 135 8.56 27.60 20.37
C ILE A 135 10.07 27.41 20.16
N PRO A 136 10.72 26.48 20.89
CA PRO A 136 12.10 26.10 20.61
C PRO A 136 12.25 25.53 19.19
N VAL A 137 13.30 25.93 18.49
CA VAL A 137 13.65 25.46 17.14
C VAL A 137 15.07 24.90 17.19
N VAL A 138 15.26 23.67 16.73
CA VAL A 138 16.55 22.97 16.75
C VAL A 138 16.94 22.55 15.34
N PRO A 139 18.09 23.01 14.83
CA PRO A 139 18.60 22.58 13.53
C PRO A 139 19.19 21.17 13.63
N ILE A 140 18.78 20.26 12.75
CA ILE A 140 19.24 18.87 12.75
C ILE A 140 19.60 18.36 11.35
N SER A 141 20.43 17.32 11.31
CA SER A 141 20.55 16.40 10.19
C SER A 141 20.29 14.97 10.70
N ALA A 142 19.07 14.46 10.49
CA ALA A 142 18.67 13.14 10.97
C ALA A 142 19.52 12.01 10.35
N VAL A 143 20.01 12.18 9.11
CA VAL A 143 20.87 11.22 8.41
C VAL A 143 22.27 11.16 9.04
N LYS A 144 22.82 12.31 9.44
CA LYS A 144 24.15 12.42 10.07
C LYS A 144 24.12 12.26 11.58
N GLY A 145 22.94 12.35 12.20
CA GLY A 145 22.75 12.34 13.65
C GLY A 145 23.14 13.67 14.33
N GLU A 146 23.38 14.74 13.55
CA GLU A 146 23.74 16.06 14.09
C GLU A 146 22.52 16.75 14.69
N GLY A 147 22.67 17.38 15.88
CA GLY A 147 21.62 18.12 16.58
C GLY A 147 20.54 17.27 17.27
N VAL A 148 20.57 15.95 17.14
CA VAL A 148 19.53 15.06 17.67
C VAL A 148 19.50 15.06 19.19
N SER A 149 20.64 15.01 19.87
CA SER A 149 20.72 15.07 21.34
C SER A 149 20.20 16.41 21.91
N GLU A 150 20.49 17.52 21.23
CA GLU A 150 19.97 18.83 21.62
C GLU A 150 18.44 18.88 21.46
N LEU A 151 17.92 18.32 20.37
CA LEU A 151 16.48 18.20 20.14
C LEU A 151 15.78 17.42 21.26
N VAL A 152 16.35 16.30 21.69
CA VAL A 152 15.83 15.47 22.77
C VAL A 152 15.79 16.24 24.09
N GLN A 153 16.85 16.97 24.41
CA GLN A 153 16.94 17.78 25.64
C GLN A 153 15.92 18.92 25.64
N GLN A 154 15.77 19.63 24.52
CA GLN A 154 14.80 20.70 24.37
C GLN A 154 13.35 20.19 24.43
N ALA A 155 13.06 19.04 23.81
CA ALA A 155 11.75 18.41 23.88
C ALA A 155 11.40 17.98 25.32
N TYR A 156 12.36 17.39 26.02
CA TYR A 156 12.19 16.98 27.42
C TYR A 156 11.96 18.19 28.33
N ALA A 157 12.74 19.25 28.18
CA ALA A 157 12.59 20.48 28.96
C ALA A 157 11.23 21.16 28.72
N ALA A 158 10.78 21.24 27.46
CA ALA A 158 9.48 21.80 27.09
C ALA A 158 8.32 20.99 27.69
N ALA A 159 8.39 19.66 27.64
CA ALA A 159 7.39 18.76 28.22
C ALA A 159 7.38 18.82 29.75
N GLN A 160 8.55 18.83 30.39
CA GLN A 160 8.67 18.88 31.85
C GLN A 160 8.15 20.20 32.43
N SER A 161 8.44 21.33 31.76
CA SER A 161 7.98 22.65 32.18
C SER A 161 6.56 22.97 31.71
N GLN A 162 5.90 22.10 30.98
CA GLN A 162 4.58 22.31 30.35
C GLN A 162 4.52 23.64 29.58
N THR A 163 5.61 23.96 28.88
CA THR A 163 5.73 25.23 28.15
C THR A 163 4.86 25.17 26.89
N LEU A 164 3.74 25.89 26.93
CA LEU A 164 2.80 25.99 25.82
C LEU A 164 3.33 26.96 24.74
N PRO A 165 3.00 26.72 23.47
CA PRO A 165 3.31 27.67 22.38
C PRO A 165 2.77 29.07 22.70
N LYS A 166 3.65 30.08 22.56
CA LYS A 166 3.29 31.48 22.83
C LYS A 166 2.50 32.09 21.68
N VAL A 167 2.82 31.69 20.45
CA VAL A 167 2.16 32.15 19.23
C VAL A 167 1.18 31.07 18.76
N TYR A 168 -0.08 31.41 18.75
CA TYR A 168 -1.19 30.55 18.26
C TYR A 168 -2.25 31.37 17.50
N ASP A 169 -2.07 32.69 17.44
CA ASP A 169 -2.84 33.59 16.61
C ASP A 169 -1.98 34.03 15.41
N PHE A 170 -2.48 33.76 14.23
CA PHE A 170 -1.78 34.03 12.97
C PHE A 170 -2.46 35.11 12.14
N CYS A 171 -3.54 35.72 12.68
CA CYS A 171 -4.30 36.73 11.99
C CYS A 171 -3.65 38.09 12.12
N SER A 172 -3.73 38.91 11.07
CA SER A 172 -3.54 40.34 11.14
C SER A 172 -4.76 41.00 11.77
N GLU A 173 -4.59 41.88 12.77
CA GLU A 173 -5.67 42.47 13.58
C GLU A 173 -6.80 43.14 12.77
N ASP A 174 -6.49 43.70 11.62
CA ASP A 174 -7.47 44.41 10.75
C ASP A 174 -8.14 43.52 9.70
N SER A 175 -7.79 42.22 9.65
CA SER A 175 -8.28 41.33 8.59
C SER A 175 -9.73 40.85 8.83
N PRO A 176 -10.53 40.65 7.76
CA PRO A 176 -11.88 40.04 7.88
C PRO A 176 -11.82 38.67 8.57
N VAL A 177 -10.75 37.89 8.34
CA VAL A 177 -10.53 36.58 8.96
C VAL A 177 -10.36 36.71 10.47
N HIS A 178 -9.61 37.71 10.94
CA HIS A 178 -9.43 37.98 12.37
C HIS A 178 -10.77 38.26 13.05
N ARG A 179 -11.58 39.15 12.48
CA ARG A 179 -12.92 39.46 13.04
C ARG A 179 -13.82 38.21 13.12
N CYS A 180 -13.86 37.41 12.06
CA CYS A 180 -14.61 36.18 12.04
C CYS A 180 -14.13 35.16 13.08
N VAL A 181 -12.82 34.85 13.09
CA VAL A 181 -12.25 33.89 14.04
C VAL A 181 -12.46 34.35 15.49
N HIS A 182 -12.24 35.62 15.78
CA HIS A 182 -12.47 36.19 17.11
C HIS A 182 -13.94 36.11 17.54
N ALA A 183 -14.88 36.47 16.67
CA ALA A 183 -16.31 36.36 16.97
C ALA A 183 -16.71 34.94 17.29
N VAL A 184 -16.23 33.96 16.49
CA VAL A 184 -16.51 32.53 16.74
C VAL A 184 -15.83 32.05 18.02
N VAL A 185 -14.58 32.48 18.30
CA VAL A 185 -13.88 32.14 19.56
C VAL A 185 -14.68 32.60 20.77
N HIS A 186 -15.20 33.83 20.77
CA HIS A 186 -16.02 34.32 21.88
C HIS A 186 -17.33 33.55 22.03
N LEU A 187 -17.97 33.19 20.92
CA LEU A 187 -19.21 32.45 20.93
C LEU A 187 -19.10 31.04 21.51
N ILE A 188 -17.96 30.35 21.22
CA ILE A 188 -17.79 28.94 21.60
C ILE A 188 -16.89 28.71 22.81
N ALA A 189 -16.41 29.78 23.47
CA ALA A 189 -15.43 29.66 24.56
C ALA A 189 -15.88 28.69 25.66
N ASP A 190 -17.09 28.88 26.21
CA ASP A 190 -17.65 28.04 27.26
C ASP A 190 -17.88 26.59 26.81
N HIS A 191 -18.24 26.40 25.56
CA HIS A 191 -18.50 25.08 24.97
C HIS A 191 -17.20 24.30 24.79
N ALA A 192 -16.15 24.96 24.29
CA ALA A 192 -14.85 24.33 24.06
C ALA A 192 -14.17 23.99 25.40
N GLU A 193 -14.30 24.84 26.43
CA GLU A 193 -13.77 24.58 27.76
C GLU A 193 -14.42 23.36 28.40
N LYS A 194 -15.74 23.20 28.30
CA LYS A 194 -16.48 22.03 28.81
C LYS A 194 -15.99 20.72 28.18
N VAL A 195 -15.63 20.74 26.91
CA VAL A 195 -15.13 19.56 26.17
C VAL A 195 -13.61 19.37 26.34
N GLY A 196 -12.91 20.38 26.89
CA GLY A 196 -11.45 20.37 27.12
C GLY A 196 -10.65 20.46 25.81
N LEU A 197 -11.17 21.13 24.79
CA LEU A 197 -10.51 21.38 23.52
C LEU A 197 -10.04 22.86 23.42
N PRO A 198 -8.91 23.13 22.71
CA PRO A 198 -8.45 24.49 22.49
C PRO A 198 -9.48 25.31 21.70
N VAL A 199 -9.95 26.41 22.26
CA VAL A 199 -11.04 27.21 21.70
C VAL A 199 -10.77 27.67 20.27
N ARG A 200 -9.55 28.18 20.02
CA ARG A 200 -9.18 28.68 18.70
C ARG A 200 -9.08 27.56 17.65
N PHE A 201 -8.61 26.38 18.04
CA PHE A 201 -8.63 25.20 17.17
C PHE A 201 -10.08 24.85 16.79
N CYS A 202 -11.00 24.83 17.77
CA CYS A 202 -12.43 24.57 17.50
C CYS A 202 -13.03 25.64 16.58
N ALA A 203 -12.74 26.92 16.82
CA ALA A 203 -13.23 28.02 15.99
C ALA A 203 -12.75 27.90 14.52
N THR A 204 -11.47 27.67 14.30
CA THR A 204 -10.96 27.48 12.94
C THR A 204 -11.53 26.24 12.27
N LYS A 205 -11.78 25.14 13.00
CA LYS A 205 -12.42 23.93 12.47
C LYS A 205 -13.89 24.12 12.13
N LEU A 206 -14.63 24.88 12.93
CA LEU A 206 -16.03 25.23 12.63
C LEU A 206 -16.10 26.10 11.36
N ILE A 207 -15.19 27.05 11.20
CA ILE A 207 -15.11 27.88 9.99
C ILE A 207 -14.73 27.03 8.77
N GLU A 208 -13.75 26.12 8.88
CA GLU A 208 -13.37 25.19 7.80
C GLU A 208 -14.54 24.28 7.38
N GLY A 209 -15.42 23.90 8.32
CA GLY A 209 -16.57 23.01 8.07
C GLY A 209 -16.19 21.58 7.73
N ASP A 210 -14.97 21.15 8.06
CA ASP A 210 -14.42 19.85 7.70
C ASP A 210 -14.86 18.72 8.63
N ASP A 211 -15.32 19.05 9.84
CA ASP A 211 -15.76 18.09 10.88
C ASP A 211 -17.24 18.29 11.18
N PRO A 212 -18.15 17.55 10.52
CA PRO A 212 -19.57 17.72 10.68
C PRO A 212 -20.09 17.39 12.09
N ASP A 213 -19.33 16.57 12.85
CA ASP A 213 -19.72 16.14 14.19
C ASP A 213 -19.24 17.14 15.27
N LEU A 214 -18.38 18.08 14.94
CA LEU A 214 -17.81 19.03 15.90
C LEU A 214 -18.87 19.96 16.51
N PRO A 215 -19.86 20.51 15.76
CA PRO A 215 -20.93 21.32 16.36
C PRO A 215 -21.75 20.57 17.41
N ASP A 216 -22.03 19.28 17.17
CA ASP A 216 -22.77 18.42 18.10
C ASP A 216 -21.93 18.07 19.33
N ARG A 217 -20.64 17.80 19.14
CA ARG A 217 -19.68 17.55 20.25
C ARG A 217 -19.52 18.76 21.17
N LEU A 218 -19.55 19.96 20.60
CA LEU A 218 -19.52 21.21 21.37
C LEU A 218 -20.86 21.55 22.01
N GLY A 219 -21.96 20.90 21.58
CA GLY A 219 -23.30 21.16 22.08
C GLY A 219 -23.87 22.50 21.64
N LEU A 220 -23.52 22.94 20.42
CA LEU A 220 -23.97 24.20 19.86
C LEU A 220 -25.47 24.12 19.47
N ASP A 221 -26.25 25.14 19.87
CA ASP A 221 -27.62 25.24 19.48
C ASP A 221 -27.78 25.76 18.03
N GLN A 222 -29.05 25.77 17.53
CA GLN A 222 -29.33 26.19 16.16
C GLN A 222 -29.00 27.68 15.93
N ASN A 223 -29.25 28.55 16.93
CA ASN A 223 -28.99 29.98 16.82
C ASN A 223 -27.49 30.26 16.77
N GLU A 224 -26.71 29.56 17.58
CA GLU A 224 -25.23 29.67 17.58
C GLU A 224 -24.63 29.23 16.24
N ARG A 225 -25.15 28.15 15.65
CA ARG A 225 -24.72 27.69 14.32
C ARG A 225 -25.03 28.72 13.22
N GLU A 226 -26.21 29.32 13.28
CA GLU A 226 -26.61 30.38 12.34
C GLU A 226 -25.74 31.63 12.49
N LEU A 227 -25.40 32.03 13.74
CA LEU A 227 -24.49 33.14 13.99
C LEU A 227 -23.07 32.86 13.46
N ILE A 228 -22.56 31.64 13.66
CA ILE A 228 -21.25 31.23 13.09
C ILE A 228 -21.28 31.33 11.58
N GLU A 229 -22.34 30.78 10.94
CA GLU A 229 -22.45 30.84 9.48
C GLU A 229 -22.60 32.29 8.97
N HIS A 230 -23.30 33.16 9.70
CA HIS A 230 -23.37 34.59 9.35
C HIS A 230 -21.99 35.26 9.38
N CYS A 231 -21.18 34.99 10.42
CA CYS A 231 -19.81 35.52 10.49
C CYS A 231 -18.94 35.02 9.32
N ILE A 232 -19.12 33.75 8.92
CA ILE A 232 -18.39 33.15 7.79
C ILE A 232 -18.80 33.81 6.47
N VAL A 233 -20.10 33.96 6.21
CA VAL A 233 -20.62 34.61 4.99
C VAL A 233 -20.14 36.05 4.89
N GLN A 234 -20.12 36.78 6.01
CA GLN A 234 -19.58 38.13 6.05
C GLN A 234 -18.08 38.15 5.69
N MET A 235 -17.28 37.25 6.27
CA MET A 235 -15.86 37.11 5.95
C MET A 235 -15.63 36.79 4.46
N GLU A 236 -16.39 35.83 3.90
CA GLU A 236 -16.32 35.48 2.48
C GLU A 236 -16.69 36.65 1.56
N SER A 237 -17.71 37.43 1.92
CA SER A 237 -18.15 38.59 1.14
C SER A 237 -17.14 39.73 1.16
N GLU A 238 -16.47 39.98 2.30
CA GLU A 238 -15.47 41.03 2.46
C GLU A 238 -14.11 40.66 1.83
N SER A 239 -13.72 39.37 1.89
CA SER A 239 -12.44 38.89 1.34
C SER A 239 -12.52 38.53 -0.13
N GLY A 240 -13.71 38.19 -0.67
CA GLY A 240 -13.88 37.69 -2.02
C GLY A 240 -13.37 36.24 -2.23
N LEU A 241 -13.02 35.55 -1.15
CA LEU A 241 -12.52 34.18 -1.14
C LEU A 241 -13.47 33.27 -0.35
N ASP A 242 -13.50 31.99 -0.66
CA ASP A 242 -14.20 31.02 0.16
C ASP A 242 -13.52 30.82 1.53
N ARG A 243 -14.26 30.31 2.52
CA ARG A 243 -13.80 30.12 3.91
C ARG A 243 -12.48 29.36 4.04
N ASN A 244 -12.27 28.37 3.21
CA ASN A 244 -11.05 27.58 3.22
C ASN A 244 -9.86 28.34 2.63
N ALA A 245 -10.10 29.09 1.55
CA ALA A 245 -9.09 29.95 0.95
C ALA A 245 -8.70 31.11 1.88
N CYS A 246 -9.66 31.73 2.58
CA CYS A 246 -9.40 32.77 3.58
C CYS A 246 -8.46 32.29 4.70
N LEU A 247 -8.74 31.12 5.28
CA LEU A 247 -7.89 30.57 6.35
C LEU A 247 -6.54 30.09 5.84
N ALA A 248 -6.47 29.59 4.60
CA ALA A 248 -5.20 29.23 3.98
C ALA A 248 -4.33 30.46 3.71
N ASP A 249 -4.91 31.52 3.15
CA ASP A 249 -4.25 32.78 2.86
C ASP A 249 -3.69 33.42 4.14
N MET A 250 -4.47 33.46 5.21
CA MET A 250 -4.02 33.92 6.53
C MET A 250 -2.77 33.14 7.00
N ARG A 251 -2.78 31.82 6.91
CA ARG A 251 -1.65 30.99 7.35
C ARG A 251 -0.42 31.23 6.47
N TYR A 252 -0.60 31.29 5.14
CA TYR A 252 0.52 31.53 4.23
C TYR A 252 1.12 32.93 4.38
N THR A 253 0.30 33.95 4.60
CA THR A 253 0.78 35.31 4.88
C THR A 253 1.66 35.35 6.15
N PHE A 254 1.24 34.66 7.21
CA PHE A 254 2.05 34.52 8.42
C PHE A 254 3.37 33.76 8.15
N ILE A 255 3.32 32.66 7.42
CA ILE A 255 4.50 31.85 7.04
C ILE A 255 5.48 32.68 6.21
N GLU A 256 4.99 33.47 5.23
CA GLU A 256 5.82 34.34 4.42
C GLU A 256 6.55 35.39 5.28
N GLY A 257 5.88 35.94 6.28
CA GLY A 257 6.49 36.86 7.25
C GLY A 257 7.60 36.19 8.07
N VAL A 258 7.37 34.99 8.58
CA VAL A 258 8.38 34.22 9.32
C VAL A 258 9.58 33.90 8.43
N VAL A 259 9.34 33.39 7.22
CA VAL A 259 10.40 33.01 6.28
C VAL A 259 11.19 34.23 5.80
N ALA A 260 10.53 35.33 5.47
CA ALA A 260 11.20 36.57 5.03
C ALA A 260 12.14 37.14 6.10
N SER A 261 11.80 36.96 7.39
CA SER A 261 12.61 37.48 8.51
C SER A 261 13.74 36.55 8.95
N SER A 262 13.62 35.24 8.72
CA SER A 262 14.52 34.22 9.31
C SER A 262 15.28 33.38 8.30
N VAL A 263 14.88 33.35 7.02
CA VAL A 263 15.45 32.44 6.01
C VAL A 263 16.12 33.21 4.90
N VAL A 264 17.42 32.95 4.68
CA VAL A 264 18.10 33.35 3.45
C VAL A 264 17.98 32.17 2.48
N LYS A 265 17.18 32.37 1.43
CA LYS A 265 16.87 31.30 0.47
C LYS A 265 18.12 30.72 -0.16
N CYS A 266 18.19 29.38 -0.20
CA CYS A 266 19.20 28.66 -0.97
C CYS A 266 19.11 29.02 -2.46
N ARG A 267 20.23 28.95 -3.18
CA ARG A 267 20.18 28.74 -4.63
C ARG A 267 19.47 27.43 -4.89
N GLU A 268 18.69 27.36 -5.98
CA GLU A 268 18.04 26.07 -6.36
C GLU A 268 19.08 24.95 -6.30
N SER A 269 18.79 23.91 -5.50
CA SER A 269 19.74 22.81 -5.34
C SER A 269 19.94 22.13 -6.69
N HIS A 270 21.17 21.72 -7.00
CA HIS A 270 21.45 20.94 -8.21
C HIS A 270 20.59 19.69 -8.30
N GLU A 271 20.23 19.09 -7.17
CA GLU A 271 19.32 17.94 -7.08
C GLU A 271 17.90 18.30 -7.47
N HIS A 272 17.38 19.45 -7.00
CA HIS A 272 16.05 19.93 -7.39
C HIS A 272 15.99 20.24 -8.89
N ALA A 273 16.97 20.97 -9.42
CA ALA A 273 17.05 21.26 -10.86
C ALA A 273 17.15 19.99 -11.72
N ARG A 274 17.88 18.96 -11.25
CA ARG A 274 17.94 17.65 -11.89
C ARG A 274 16.60 16.92 -11.81
N SER A 275 15.94 16.93 -10.65
CA SER A 275 14.61 16.34 -10.44
C SER A 275 13.57 16.97 -11.38
N VAL A 276 13.53 18.30 -11.48
CA VAL A 276 12.63 19.03 -12.38
C VAL A 276 12.86 18.66 -13.85
N LYS A 277 14.13 18.50 -14.28
CA LYS A 277 14.45 18.04 -15.64
C LYS A 277 13.98 16.61 -15.88
N MET A 278 14.17 15.71 -14.91
CA MET A 278 13.67 14.35 -14.98
C MET A 278 12.14 14.31 -15.01
N ASP A 279 11.49 15.11 -14.19
CA ASP A 279 10.03 15.19 -14.09
C ASP A 279 9.39 15.62 -15.40
N ARG A 280 10.01 16.55 -16.14
CA ARG A 280 9.55 16.95 -17.48
C ARG A 280 9.44 15.76 -18.44
N VAL A 281 10.32 14.77 -18.32
CA VAL A 281 10.28 13.54 -19.15
C VAL A 281 9.34 12.51 -18.56
N LEU A 282 9.43 12.27 -17.24
CA LEU A 282 8.71 11.19 -16.55
C LEU A 282 7.22 11.48 -16.38
N THR A 283 6.81 12.76 -16.32
CA THR A 283 5.40 13.17 -16.16
C THR A 283 4.85 13.88 -17.39
N GLY A 284 5.64 13.96 -18.47
CA GLY A 284 5.24 14.62 -19.72
C GLY A 284 4.04 13.94 -20.37
N ARG A 285 3.14 14.75 -20.98
CA ARG A 285 1.86 14.27 -21.56
C ARG A 285 2.01 13.10 -22.55
N PHE A 286 3.07 13.06 -23.33
CA PHE A 286 3.31 12.03 -24.36
C PHE A 286 4.41 11.05 -23.97
N THR A 287 5.33 11.43 -23.08
CA THR A 287 6.50 10.63 -22.69
C THR A 287 6.25 9.75 -21.49
N ALA A 288 5.35 10.15 -20.58
CA ALA A 288 5.11 9.44 -19.32
C ALA A 288 4.71 7.98 -19.51
N ILE A 289 3.72 7.68 -20.35
CA ILE A 289 3.22 6.32 -20.54
C ILE A 289 4.26 5.42 -21.25
N PRO A 290 4.90 5.85 -22.38
CA PRO A 290 5.96 5.06 -23.00
C PRO A 290 7.14 4.77 -22.08
N VAL A 291 7.63 5.77 -21.35
CA VAL A 291 8.74 5.60 -20.38
C VAL A 291 8.32 4.65 -19.27
N PHE A 292 7.11 4.81 -18.74
CA PHE A 292 6.56 3.91 -17.74
C PHE A 292 6.52 2.46 -18.22
N LEU A 293 6.01 2.21 -19.43
CA LEU A 293 5.97 0.86 -20.00
C LEU A 293 7.37 0.29 -20.20
N ALA A 294 8.33 1.10 -20.67
CA ALA A 294 9.71 0.67 -20.86
C ALA A 294 10.38 0.29 -19.52
N VAL A 295 10.19 1.10 -18.46
CA VAL A 295 10.74 0.81 -17.12
C VAL A 295 10.12 -0.47 -16.55
N MET A 296 8.80 -0.63 -16.64
CA MET A 296 8.12 -1.84 -16.15
C MET A 296 8.51 -3.08 -16.93
N LEU A 297 8.64 -2.97 -18.27
CA LEU A 297 9.14 -4.06 -19.11
C LEU A 297 10.55 -4.48 -18.68
N LEU A 298 11.45 -3.51 -18.44
CA LEU A 298 12.81 -3.77 -17.98
C LEU A 298 12.81 -4.49 -16.62
N VAL A 299 12.01 -4.01 -15.67
CA VAL A 299 11.89 -4.62 -14.32
C VAL A 299 11.38 -6.05 -14.43
N PHE A 300 10.34 -6.29 -15.22
CA PHE A 300 9.79 -7.64 -15.38
C PHE A 300 10.76 -8.56 -16.14
N TRP A 301 11.42 -8.07 -17.17
CA TRP A 301 12.42 -8.85 -17.89
C TRP A 301 13.60 -9.25 -16.99
N MET A 302 14.13 -8.30 -16.21
CA MET A 302 15.20 -8.60 -15.25
C MET A 302 14.76 -9.58 -14.17
N THR A 303 13.51 -9.46 -13.70
CA THR A 303 12.98 -10.31 -12.61
C THR A 303 12.66 -11.72 -13.08
N PHE A 304 11.95 -11.86 -14.21
CA PHE A 304 11.40 -13.15 -14.64
C PHE A 304 12.26 -13.91 -15.65
N ASP A 305 13.25 -13.25 -16.28
CA ASP A 305 14.08 -13.90 -17.31
C ASP A 305 15.57 -13.91 -16.94
N VAL A 306 16.12 -12.77 -16.50
CA VAL A 306 17.57 -12.64 -16.32
C VAL A 306 18.06 -13.07 -14.94
N ILE A 307 17.55 -12.48 -13.86
CA ILE A 307 18.08 -12.66 -12.50
C ILE A 307 17.20 -13.64 -11.72
N GLY A 308 15.92 -13.33 -11.57
CA GLY A 308 15.04 -14.09 -10.68
C GLY A 308 14.86 -15.54 -11.14
N GLN A 309 14.66 -15.76 -12.45
CA GLN A 309 14.50 -17.12 -12.99
C GLN A 309 15.78 -17.96 -12.81
N ARG A 310 16.95 -17.42 -13.15
CA ARG A 310 18.21 -18.16 -13.00
C ARG A 310 18.51 -18.55 -11.56
N LEU A 311 18.25 -17.64 -10.62
CA LEU A 311 18.40 -17.93 -9.19
C LEU A 311 17.38 -18.96 -8.71
N SER A 312 16.15 -18.89 -9.24
CA SER A 312 15.07 -19.86 -8.98
C SER A 312 15.45 -21.24 -9.48
N ASP A 313 15.95 -21.36 -10.72
CA ASP A 313 16.37 -22.63 -11.31
C ASP A 313 17.55 -23.25 -10.55
N LEU A 314 18.52 -22.43 -10.12
CA LEU A 314 19.64 -22.88 -9.29
C LEU A 314 19.16 -23.44 -7.95
N LEU A 315 18.21 -22.74 -7.31
CA LEU A 315 17.64 -23.18 -6.03
C LEU A 315 16.79 -24.43 -6.21
N ALA A 316 16.02 -24.53 -7.30
CA ALA A 316 15.21 -25.70 -7.64
C ALA A 316 16.11 -26.95 -7.84
N LEU A 317 17.22 -26.82 -8.56
CA LEU A 317 18.23 -27.88 -8.70
C LEU A 317 18.81 -28.33 -7.35
N GLY A 318 19.05 -27.38 -6.44
CA GLY A 318 19.48 -27.69 -5.07
C GLY A 318 18.46 -28.49 -4.29
N ILE A 319 17.18 -28.09 -4.37
CA ILE A 319 16.05 -28.78 -3.72
C ILE A 319 15.86 -30.15 -4.32
N GLU A 320 15.92 -30.31 -5.64
CA GLU A 320 15.78 -31.59 -6.33
C GLU A 320 16.87 -32.59 -5.88
N LYS A 321 18.13 -32.17 -5.82
CA LYS A 321 19.22 -33.00 -5.31
C LYS A 321 19.01 -33.38 -3.85
N LEU A 322 18.55 -32.46 -3.01
CA LEU A 322 18.25 -32.72 -1.61
C LEU A 322 17.09 -33.72 -1.48
N THR A 323 16.06 -33.56 -2.28
CA THR A 323 14.91 -34.49 -2.32
C THR A 323 15.33 -35.89 -2.74
N ALA A 324 16.17 -36.00 -3.80
CA ALA A 324 16.71 -37.29 -4.25
C ALA A 324 17.60 -37.97 -3.19
N LEU A 325 18.40 -37.19 -2.45
CA LEU A 325 19.23 -37.71 -1.36
C LEU A 325 18.36 -38.22 -0.19
N VAL A 326 17.33 -37.48 0.16
CA VAL A 326 16.38 -37.90 1.20
C VAL A 326 15.61 -39.14 0.77
N ASP A 327 15.13 -39.20 -0.47
CA ASP A 327 14.43 -40.35 -1.04
C ASP A 327 15.29 -41.61 -1.02
N ALA A 328 16.54 -41.49 -1.48
CA ALA A 328 17.51 -42.61 -1.41
C ALA A 328 17.78 -43.06 0.04
N GLY A 329 17.89 -42.14 0.97
CA GLY A 329 18.09 -42.44 2.40
C GLY A 329 16.88 -43.16 3.01
N LEU A 330 15.66 -42.70 2.73
CA LEU A 330 14.43 -43.32 3.20
C LEU A 330 14.23 -44.73 2.61
N THR A 331 14.57 -44.90 1.33
CA THR A 331 14.54 -46.21 0.65
C THR A 331 15.56 -47.16 1.26
N ALA A 332 16.78 -46.71 1.53
CA ALA A 332 17.82 -47.52 2.18
C ALA A 332 17.45 -47.92 3.62
N TYR A 333 16.69 -47.09 4.33
CA TYR A 333 16.19 -47.38 5.68
C TYR A 333 14.99 -48.33 5.65
N GLY A 334 14.33 -48.52 4.50
CA GLY A 334 13.18 -49.42 4.34
C GLY A 334 11.89 -48.90 4.97
N ILE A 335 11.66 -47.61 4.92
CA ILE A 335 10.46 -46.95 5.50
C ILE A 335 9.21 -47.33 4.69
N ASN A 336 8.03 -47.27 5.33
CA ASN A 336 6.77 -47.55 4.65
C ASN A 336 6.60 -46.60 3.43
N PRO A 337 6.26 -47.15 2.22
CA PRO A 337 6.13 -46.38 0.99
C PRO A 337 5.16 -45.21 1.08
N VAL A 338 4.12 -45.29 1.91
CA VAL A 338 3.16 -44.19 2.14
C VAL A 338 3.82 -43.03 2.87
N VAL A 339 4.65 -43.33 3.88
CA VAL A 339 5.38 -42.29 4.63
C VAL A 339 6.47 -41.67 3.76
N GLN A 340 7.13 -42.47 2.92
CA GLN A 340 8.09 -41.96 1.93
C GLN A 340 7.41 -41.01 0.94
N GLY A 341 6.27 -41.36 0.37
CA GLY A 341 5.47 -40.50 -0.51
C GLY A 341 5.01 -39.23 0.18
N LEU A 342 4.58 -39.30 1.46
CA LEU A 342 4.23 -38.10 2.22
C LEU A 342 5.43 -37.14 2.36
N ILE A 343 6.62 -37.66 2.65
CA ILE A 343 7.82 -36.86 2.84
C ILE A 343 8.30 -36.28 1.50
N VAL A 344 8.44 -37.12 0.48
CA VAL A 344 9.02 -36.74 -0.82
C VAL A 344 8.01 -35.92 -1.64
N ASP A 345 6.82 -36.48 -1.90
CA ASP A 345 5.85 -35.88 -2.81
C ASP A 345 4.93 -34.87 -2.10
N GLY A 346 4.65 -35.07 -0.81
CA GLY A 346 3.83 -34.14 -0.02
C GLY A 346 4.64 -32.95 0.50
N ILE A 347 5.72 -33.22 1.24
CA ILE A 347 6.48 -32.17 1.96
C ILE A 347 7.52 -31.53 1.06
N PHE A 348 8.46 -32.33 0.53
CA PHE A 348 9.57 -31.77 -0.24
C PHE A 348 9.12 -31.16 -1.57
N ALA A 349 8.20 -31.77 -2.30
CA ALA A 349 7.66 -31.20 -3.52
C ALA A 349 6.86 -29.92 -3.25
N GLY A 350 6.01 -29.91 -2.20
CA GLY A 350 5.20 -28.76 -1.84
C GLY A 350 6.01 -27.58 -1.30
N VAL A 351 6.89 -27.83 -0.32
CA VAL A 351 7.76 -26.80 0.24
C VAL A 351 8.79 -26.33 -0.78
N GLY A 352 9.35 -27.27 -1.55
CA GLY A 352 10.33 -27.00 -2.58
C GLY A 352 9.84 -26.04 -3.64
N SER A 353 8.60 -26.20 -4.10
CA SER A 353 8.01 -25.27 -5.08
C SER A 353 7.92 -23.84 -4.53
N VAL A 354 7.51 -23.65 -3.27
CA VAL A 354 7.41 -22.35 -2.63
C VAL A 354 8.78 -21.67 -2.48
N VAL A 355 9.77 -22.46 -2.01
CA VAL A 355 11.14 -21.95 -1.79
C VAL A 355 11.79 -21.61 -3.11
N ALA A 356 11.55 -22.40 -4.16
CA ALA A 356 12.07 -22.12 -5.51
C ALA A 356 11.57 -20.77 -6.08
N PHE A 357 10.37 -20.31 -5.72
CA PHE A 357 9.84 -19.00 -6.13
C PHE A 357 10.41 -17.81 -5.34
N LEU A 358 11.03 -18.05 -4.18
CA LEU A 358 11.53 -16.97 -3.32
C LEU A 358 12.51 -16.03 -4.03
N PRO A 359 13.50 -16.49 -4.83
CA PRO A 359 14.42 -15.59 -5.53
C PRO A 359 13.71 -14.63 -6.51
N ILE A 360 12.69 -15.10 -7.21
CA ILE A 360 11.91 -14.27 -8.13
C ILE A 360 11.23 -13.14 -7.35
N ILE A 361 10.62 -13.48 -6.21
CA ILE A 361 9.89 -12.52 -5.37
C ILE A 361 10.86 -11.50 -4.76
N VAL A 362 12.02 -11.94 -4.25
CA VAL A 362 13.05 -11.06 -3.69
C VAL A 362 13.58 -10.11 -4.77
N THR A 363 13.84 -10.61 -5.97
CA THR A 363 14.30 -9.79 -7.11
C THR A 363 13.25 -8.76 -7.52
N LEU A 364 11.97 -9.13 -7.55
CA LEU A 364 10.88 -8.21 -7.82
C LEU A 364 10.81 -7.09 -6.77
N PHE A 365 10.85 -7.46 -5.48
CA PHE A 365 10.85 -6.47 -4.41
C PHE A 365 12.09 -5.57 -4.43
N PHE A 366 13.24 -6.09 -4.83
CA PHE A 366 14.45 -5.30 -5.02
C PHE A 366 14.24 -4.16 -6.02
N PHE A 367 13.75 -4.46 -7.20
CA PHE A 367 13.48 -3.43 -8.21
C PHE A 367 12.36 -2.48 -7.78
N LEU A 368 11.29 -3.00 -7.19
CA LEU A 368 10.19 -2.17 -6.67
C LEU A 368 10.66 -1.21 -5.57
N SER A 369 11.52 -1.67 -4.66
CA SER A 369 12.11 -0.82 -3.62
C SER A 369 12.95 0.32 -4.22
N ILE A 370 13.75 0.02 -5.24
CA ILE A 370 14.51 1.06 -5.97
C ILE A 370 13.57 2.08 -6.61
N LEU A 371 12.49 1.64 -7.25
CA LEU A 371 11.52 2.55 -7.87
C LEU A 371 10.75 3.39 -6.85
N GLU A 372 10.50 2.83 -5.67
CA GLU A 372 9.84 3.52 -4.56
C GLU A 372 10.77 4.56 -3.95
N ASP A 373 11.99 4.18 -3.57
CA ASP A 373 12.97 5.06 -2.94
C ASP A 373 13.44 6.21 -3.86
N THR A 374 13.53 5.96 -5.18
CA THR A 374 13.83 7.01 -6.17
C THR A 374 12.66 7.97 -6.38
N GLY A 375 11.48 7.70 -5.80
CA GLY A 375 10.26 8.48 -5.98
C GLY A 375 9.60 8.29 -7.34
N TYR A 376 10.03 7.29 -8.14
CA TYR A 376 9.43 7.02 -9.45
C TYR A 376 7.97 6.58 -9.33
N MET A 377 7.62 5.78 -8.31
CA MET A 377 6.25 5.33 -8.07
C MET A 377 5.27 6.48 -7.80
N ALA A 378 5.72 7.54 -7.13
CA ALA A 378 4.92 8.76 -6.92
C ALA A 378 4.59 9.45 -8.26
N ARG A 379 5.56 9.51 -9.18
CA ARG A 379 5.38 10.09 -10.53
C ARG A 379 4.40 9.28 -11.36
N VAL A 380 4.51 7.97 -11.30
CA VAL A 380 3.57 7.05 -11.98
C VAL A 380 2.15 7.24 -11.43
N ALA A 381 1.99 7.29 -10.10
CA ALA A 381 0.71 7.52 -9.46
C ALA A 381 0.09 8.86 -9.88
N PHE A 382 0.89 9.93 -9.97
CA PHE A 382 0.45 11.25 -10.42
C PHE A 382 -0.06 11.21 -11.88
N VAL A 383 0.70 10.60 -12.79
CA VAL A 383 0.32 10.51 -14.22
C VAL A 383 -0.95 9.68 -14.40
N MET A 384 -1.06 8.56 -13.69
CA MET A 384 -2.17 7.62 -13.81
C MET A 384 -3.44 8.07 -13.07
N ASP A 385 -3.36 9.05 -12.18
CA ASP A 385 -4.49 9.53 -11.38
C ASP A 385 -5.68 9.96 -12.26
N ARG A 386 -5.41 10.68 -13.34
CA ARG A 386 -6.45 11.12 -14.29
C ARG A 386 -7.21 9.96 -14.93
N LEU A 387 -6.52 8.86 -15.25
CA LEU A 387 -7.13 7.68 -15.87
C LEU A 387 -7.90 6.86 -14.85
N LEU A 388 -7.30 6.63 -13.67
CA LEU A 388 -7.87 5.80 -12.61
C LEU A 388 -9.12 6.43 -11.99
N ARG A 389 -9.18 7.75 -11.87
CA ARG A 389 -10.40 8.46 -11.41
C ARG A 389 -11.62 8.20 -12.29
N LYS A 390 -11.45 7.98 -13.58
CA LYS A 390 -12.57 7.63 -14.48
C LYS A 390 -13.23 6.32 -14.07
N ILE A 391 -12.45 5.36 -13.60
CA ILE A 391 -12.93 4.06 -13.10
C ILE A 391 -13.22 4.04 -11.61
N GLY A 392 -13.04 5.18 -10.91
CA GLY A 392 -13.39 5.35 -9.50
C GLY A 392 -12.28 5.02 -8.51
N LEU A 393 -11.02 5.01 -8.94
CA LEU A 393 -9.83 4.77 -8.11
C LEU A 393 -8.94 6.02 -8.04
N SER A 394 -8.16 6.14 -6.98
CA SER A 394 -7.09 7.14 -6.86
C SER A 394 -5.83 6.69 -7.62
N GLY A 395 -4.95 7.64 -7.97
CA GLY A 395 -3.70 7.36 -8.67
C GLY A 395 -2.78 6.38 -7.94
N ARG A 396 -2.80 6.35 -6.62
CA ARG A 396 -2.00 5.42 -5.82
C ARG A 396 -2.37 3.95 -6.04
N SER A 397 -3.59 3.66 -6.49
CA SER A 397 -4.03 2.30 -6.79
C SER A 397 -3.30 1.65 -7.96
N ILE A 398 -2.60 2.44 -8.80
CA ILE A 398 -1.83 1.88 -9.92
C ILE A 398 -0.70 0.98 -9.46
N VAL A 399 -0.02 1.32 -8.36
CA VAL A 399 1.14 0.57 -7.86
C VAL A 399 0.77 -0.86 -7.50
N PRO A 400 -0.24 -1.12 -6.63
CA PRO A 400 -0.73 -2.48 -6.39
C PRO A 400 -1.18 -3.23 -7.65
N LEU A 401 -1.91 -2.55 -8.55
CA LEU A 401 -2.39 -3.18 -9.78
C LEU A 401 -1.24 -3.63 -10.69
N LEU A 402 -0.17 -2.85 -10.79
CA LEU A 402 1.03 -3.20 -11.55
C LEU A 402 1.78 -4.38 -10.93
N ILE A 403 1.97 -4.35 -9.62
CA ILE A 403 2.60 -5.47 -8.89
C ILE A 403 1.80 -6.75 -9.12
N GLY A 404 0.47 -6.65 -9.31
CA GLY A 404 -0.43 -7.75 -9.62
C GLY A 404 -0.08 -8.53 -10.88
N PHE A 405 0.56 -7.92 -11.86
CA PHE A 405 1.09 -8.64 -13.04
C PHE A 405 2.28 -9.54 -12.69
N GLY A 406 3.00 -9.24 -11.65
CA GLY A 406 4.03 -10.13 -11.11
C GLY A 406 3.44 -11.19 -10.18
N CYS A 407 2.86 -10.77 -9.07
CA CYS A 407 2.26 -11.63 -8.06
C CYS A 407 1.15 -10.92 -7.28
N THR A 408 0.02 -11.61 -7.10
CA THR A 408 -1.14 -11.05 -6.37
C THR A 408 -0.85 -10.84 -4.88
N VAL A 409 -0.02 -11.68 -4.24
CA VAL A 409 0.29 -11.58 -2.80
C VAL A 409 0.93 -10.23 -2.45
N PRO A 410 2.11 -9.86 -3.02
CA PRO A 410 2.72 -8.56 -2.77
C PRO A 410 1.84 -7.40 -3.25
N ALA A 411 1.07 -7.59 -4.31
CA ALA A 411 0.15 -6.58 -4.81
C ALA A 411 -0.93 -6.21 -3.79
N VAL A 412 -1.57 -7.19 -3.18
CA VAL A 412 -2.56 -6.97 -2.11
C VAL A 412 -1.91 -6.34 -0.88
N MET A 413 -0.70 -6.74 -0.51
CA MET A 413 0.05 -6.09 0.58
C MET A 413 0.38 -4.63 0.28
N ALA A 414 0.72 -4.30 -0.96
CA ALA A 414 1.01 -2.93 -1.39
C ALA A 414 -0.22 -2.01 -1.33
N THR A 415 -1.44 -2.55 -1.26
CA THR A 415 -2.65 -1.71 -1.12
C THR A 415 -2.69 -0.90 0.18
N ARG A 416 -1.84 -1.21 1.16
CA ARG A 416 -1.67 -0.42 2.38
C ARG A 416 -1.17 1.00 2.13
N THR A 417 -0.53 1.25 0.97
CA THR A 417 -0.11 2.60 0.57
C THR A 417 -1.26 3.46 0.04
N VAL A 418 -2.43 2.87 -0.17
CA VAL A 418 -3.63 3.58 -0.63
C VAL A 418 -4.35 4.18 0.59
N SER A 419 -4.42 5.49 0.66
CA SER A 419 -4.90 6.26 1.80
C SER A 419 -6.41 6.15 2.09
N SER A 420 -7.23 5.85 1.07
CA SER A 420 -8.68 5.67 1.23
C SER A 420 -9.03 4.19 1.44
N ASP A 421 -9.74 3.88 2.54
CA ASP A 421 -10.21 2.50 2.81
C ASP A 421 -11.12 1.97 1.69
N ARG A 422 -11.96 2.86 1.11
CA ARG A 422 -12.79 2.56 -0.05
C ARG A 422 -11.93 2.15 -1.27
N ASP A 423 -10.97 2.99 -1.63
CA ASP A 423 -10.12 2.76 -2.80
C ASP A 423 -9.20 1.56 -2.55
N ARG A 424 -8.74 1.38 -1.31
CA ARG A 424 -7.95 0.21 -0.89
C ARG A 424 -8.72 -1.09 -1.07
N LYS A 425 -9.94 -1.19 -0.54
CA LYS A 425 -10.80 -2.38 -0.70
C LYS A 425 -11.10 -2.65 -2.17
N MET A 426 -11.45 -1.63 -2.92
CA MET A 426 -11.71 -1.74 -4.36
C MET A 426 -10.46 -2.22 -5.13
N THR A 427 -9.27 -1.72 -4.78
CA THR A 427 -8.00 -2.16 -5.39
C THR A 427 -7.70 -3.62 -5.06
N ILE A 428 -7.93 -4.07 -3.81
CA ILE A 428 -7.78 -5.48 -3.41
C ILE A 428 -8.66 -6.39 -4.27
N LEU A 429 -9.91 -5.99 -4.53
CA LEU A 429 -10.86 -6.75 -5.33
C LEU A 429 -10.47 -6.82 -6.82
N LEU A 430 -9.80 -5.80 -7.34
CA LEU A 430 -9.39 -5.71 -8.74
C LEU A 430 -8.06 -6.39 -9.04
N THR A 431 -7.16 -6.44 -8.06
CA THR A 431 -5.81 -7.01 -8.23
C THR A 431 -5.80 -8.43 -8.83
N PRO A 432 -6.69 -9.37 -8.46
CA PRO A 432 -6.68 -10.73 -9.01
C PRO A 432 -7.03 -10.85 -10.50
N TYR A 433 -7.64 -9.83 -11.11
CA TYR A 433 -7.89 -9.78 -12.55
C TYR A 433 -6.62 -9.53 -13.37
N MET A 434 -5.56 -9.04 -12.72
CA MET A 434 -4.26 -8.91 -13.35
C MET A 434 -3.62 -10.30 -13.49
N SER A 435 -3.05 -10.58 -14.69
CA SER A 435 -2.41 -11.86 -14.96
C SER A 435 -1.06 -11.95 -14.25
N CYS A 436 -0.97 -12.71 -13.18
CA CYS A 436 0.31 -12.95 -12.49
C CYS A 436 1.21 -13.92 -13.30
N SER A 437 2.52 -13.91 -13.00
CA SER A 437 3.53 -14.74 -13.66
C SER A 437 3.23 -16.24 -13.62
N ALA A 438 2.63 -16.74 -12.54
CA ALA A 438 2.26 -18.16 -12.40
C ALA A 438 1.18 -18.64 -13.41
N LYS A 439 0.49 -17.73 -14.09
CA LYS A 439 -0.46 -18.07 -15.16
C LYS A 439 0.24 -18.24 -16.52
N ILE A 440 1.46 -17.70 -16.70
CA ILE A 440 2.20 -17.74 -17.97
C ILE A 440 2.44 -19.18 -18.48
N PRO A 441 2.87 -20.14 -17.65
CA PRO A 441 3.04 -21.53 -18.09
C PRO A 441 1.76 -22.12 -18.68
N ILE A 442 0.59 -21.82 -18.07
CA ILE A 442 -0.71 -22.30 -18.57
C ILE A 442 -0.97 -21.74 -19.97
N TYR A 443 -0.75 -20.41 -20.15
CA TYR A 443 -0.94 -19.77 -21.45
C TYR A 443 0.02 -20.34 -22.50
N ALA A 444 1.29 -20.49 -22.14
CA ALA A 444 2.31 -21.03 -23.04
C ALA A 444 1.97 -22.47 -23.49
N PHE A 445 1.55 -23.33 -22.55
CA PHE A 445 1.19 -24.71 -22.82
C PHE A 445 0.01 -24.83 -23.81
N PHE A 446 -1.08 -24.13 -23.53
CA PHE A 446 -2.26 -24.17 -24.40
C PHE A 446 -2.04 -23.45 -25.74
N THR A 447 -1.34 -22.32 -25.75
CA THR A 447 -1.07 -21.59 -27.00
C THR A 447 -0.10 -22.34 -27.91
N ALA A 448 0.85 -23.09 -27.33
CA ALA A 448 1.74 -23.96 -28.11
C ALA A 448 0.97 -25.11 -28.79
N ALA A 449 -0.02 -25.69 -28.11
CA ALA A 449 -0.79 -26.81 -28.63
C ALA A 449 -1.85 -26.40 -29.65
N PHE A 450 -2.58 -25.30 -29.41
CA PHE A 450 -3.75 -24.94 -30.21
C PHE A 450 -3.52 -23.76 -31.16
N PHE A 451 -2.54 -22.88 -30.88
CA PHE A 451 -2.28 -21.65 -31.63
C PHE A 451 -0.81 -21.48 -32.01
N PRO A 452 -0.14 -22.47 -32.66
CA PRO A 452 1.30 -22.41 -32.89
C PRO A 452 1.77 -21.22 -33.73
N LYS A 453 0.93 -20.71 -34.65
CA LYS A 453 1.22 -19.54 -35.51
C LYS A 453 0.95 -18.20 -34.81
N TYR A 454 0.09 -18.15 -33.79
CA TYR A 454 -0.40 -16.91 -33.16
C TYR A 454 -0.16 -16.88 -31.65
N LYS A 455 0.83 -17.62 -31.14
CA LYS A 455 1.12 -17.73 -29.68
C LYS A 455 1.16 -16.38 -28.97
N ALA A 456 2.00 -15.47 -29.47
CA ALA A 456 2.17 -14.16 -28.86
C ALA A 456 0.88 -13.32 -28.90
N LEU A 457 0.14 -13.36 -30.01
CA LEU A 457 -1.12 -12.63 -30.15
C LEU A 457 -2.15 -13.11 -29.13
N VAL A 458 -2.34 -14.44 -28.99
CA VAL A 458 -3.32 -15.00 -28.04
C VAL A 458 -2.92 -14.67 -26.60
N MET A 459 -1.63 -14.75 -26.26
CA MET A 459 -1.15 -14.34 -24.94
C MET A 459 -1.45 -12.86 -24.66
N ILE A 460 -1.17 -11.96 -25.59
CA ILE A 460 -1.48 -10.54 -25.45
C ILE A 460 -2.99 -10.33 -25.29
N CYS A 461 -3.81 -11.01 -26.09
CA CYS A 461 -5.28 -10.94 -25.97
C CYS A 461 -5.77 -11.39 -24.59
N LEU A 462 -5.18 -12.43 -24.00
CA LEU A 462 -5.52 -12.87 -22.63
C LEU A 462 -5.17 -11.80 -21.59
N TYR A 463 -4.00 -11.17 -21.69
CA TYR A 463 -3.64 -10.05 -20.79
C TYR A 463 -4.59 -8.87 -20.92
N VAL A 464 -4.91 -8.47 -22.15
CA VAL A 464 -5.86 -7.39 -22.43
C VAL A 464 -7.25 -7.74 -21.91
N THR A 465 -7.70 -8.98 -22.09
CA THR A 465 -9.00 -9.46 -21.58
C THR A 465 -9.06 -9.34 -20.06
N GLY A 466 -8.01 -9.75 -19.33
CA GLY A 466 -7.93 -9.59 -17.89
C GLY A 466 -8.06 -8.12 -17.45
N MET A 467 -7.35 -7.22 -18.10
CA MET A 467 -7.44 -5.78 -17.85
C MET A 467 -8.83 -5.22 -18.14
N LEU A 468 -9.44 -5.58 -19.27
CA LEU A 468 -10.78 -5.12 -19.64
C LEU A 468 -11.85 -5.60 -18.67
N VAL A 469 -11.80 -6.87 -18.25
CA VAL A 469 -12.71 -7.41 -17.23
C VAL A 469 -12.48 -6.70 -15.88
N GLY A 470 -11.23 -6.41 -15.51
CA GLY A 470 -10.90 -5.63 -14.33
C GLY A 470 -11.48 -4.21 -14.37
N ILE A 471 -11.37 -3.51 -15.52
CA ILE A 471 -11.97 -2.18 -15.71
C ILE A 471 -13.50 -2.25 -15.64
N LEU A 472 -14.11 -3.25 -16.26
CA LEU A 472 -15.56 -3.43 -16.21
C LEU A 472 -16.02 -3.71 -14.77
N ALA A 473 -15.33 -4.58 -14.05
CA ALA A 473 -15.60 -4.85 -12.64
C ALA A 473 -15.46 -3.57 -11.80
N ALA A 474 -14.44 -2.74 -12.05
CA ALA A 474 -14.26 -1.46 -11.38
C ALA A 474 -15.45 -0.50 -11.62
N LEU A 475 -15.93 -0.39 -12.85
CA LEU A 475 -17.08 0.45 -13.20
C LEU A 475 -18.37 -0.04 -12.54
N VAL A 476 -18.61 -1.35 -12.50
CA VAL A 476 -19.75 -1.95 -11.80
C VAL A 476 -19.62 -1.69 -10.29
N MET A 477 -18.47 -1.92 -9.68
CA MET A 477 -18.25 -1.67 -8.25
C MET A 477 -18.40 -0.20 -7.89
N LYS A 478 -17.94 0.74 -8.73
CA LYS A 478 -18.11 2.18 -8.55
C LYS A 478 -19.59 2.58 -8.50
N SER A 479 -20.44 1.95 -9.30
CA SER A 479 -21.88 2.26 -9.38
C SER A 479 -22.71 1.57 -8.30
N THR A 480 -22.21 0.46 -7.72
CA THR A 480 -22.94 -0.38 -6.76
C THR A 480 -22.39 -0.26 -5.34
N ALA A 481 -21.38 -1.05 -5.00
CA ALA A 481 -20.89 -1.25 -3.64
C ALA A 481 -19.99 -0.10 -3.14
N PHE A 482 -19.25 0.55 -4.05
CA PHE A 482 -18.26 1.57 -3.72
C PHE A 482 -18.63 2.95 -4.28
N ARG A 483 -19.85 3.42 -3.97
CA ARG A 483 -20.33 4.75 -4.38
C ARG A 483 -19.51 5.85 -3.70
N GLY A 484 -19.28 6.96 -4.40
CA GLY A 484 -18.53 8.12 -3.91
C GLY A 484 -17.44 8.57 -4.88
N LYS A 485 -16.83 9.71 -4.58
CA LYS A 485 -15.70 10.25 -5.36
C LYS A 485 -14.39 9.70 -4.80
N PRO A 486 -13.41 9.32 -5.65
CA PRO A 486 -12.08 8.95 -5.18
C PRO A 486 -11.39 10.15 -4.51
N VAL A 487 -10.60 9.89 -3.47
CA VAL A 487 -9.85 10.94 -2.79
C VAL A 487 -8.84 11.58 -3.75
N PRO A 488 -8.78 12.92 -3.82
CA PRO A 488 -7.79 13.59 -4.65
C PRO A 488 -6.37 13.17 -4.26
N CYS A 489 -5.58 12.74 -5.24
CA CYS A 489 -4.17 12.45 -5.03
C CYS A 489 -3.37 13.77 -5.03
N VAL A 490 -3.44 14.51 -3.92
CA VAL A 490 -2.54 15.65 -3.69
C VAL A 490 -1.22 15.07 -3.23
N MET A 491 -0.24 14.99 -4.12
CA MET A 491 1.06 14.41 -3.82
C MET A 491 2.17 15.32 -4.33
N GLU A 492 3.11 15.63 -3.45
CA GLU A 492 4.39 16.20 -3.89
C GLU A 492 5.21 15.13 -4.58
N LEU A 493 5.82 15.49 -5.68
CA LEU A 493 6.82 14.65 -6.30
C LEU A 493 8.10 14.74 -5.44
N PRO A 494 8.52 13.65 -4.80
CA PRO A 494 9.72 13.67 -3.97
C PRO A 494 10.95 13.92 -4.83
N ASN A 495 11.98 14.57 -4.26
CA ASN A 495 13.27 14.69 -4.92
C ASN A 495 13.82 13.31 -5.26
N SER A 496 14.34 13.14 -6.48
CA SER A 496 14.93 11.88 -6.91
C SER A 496 16.27 11.67 -6.21
N ARG A 497 16.31 10.71 -5.28
CA ARG A 497 17.52 10.33 -4.53
C ARG A 497 17.88 8.89 -4.83
N LEU A 498 19.17 8.58 -4.80
CA LEU A 498 19.63 7.20 -4.90
C LEU A 498 19.34 6.47 -3.57
N PRO A 499 18.76 5.27 -3.63
CA PRO A 499 18.45 4.51 -2.43
C PRO A 499 19.72 4.07 -1.70
N SER A 500 19.68 4.02 -0.37
CA SER A 500 20.80 3.48 0.40
C SER A 500 20.79 1.95 0.36
N ALA A 501 21.92 1.33 0.09
CA ALA A 501 22.04 -0.13 0.01
C ALA A 501 21.61 -0.82 1.33
N LYS A 502 21.84 -0.18 2.47
CA LYS A 502 21.45 -0.68 3.79
C LYS A 502 19.93 -0.70 3.96
N SER A 503 19.24 0.38 3.56
CA SER A 503 17.77 0.47 3.64
C SER A 503 17.09 -0.55 2.73
N VAL A 504 17.57 -0.67 1.50
CA VAL A 504 17.07 -1.67 0.54
C VAL A 504 17.27 -3.09 1.08
N GLY A 505 18.46 -3.40 1.61
CA GLY A 505 18.76 -4.72 2.17
C GLY A 505 17.86 -5.09 3.37
N LEU A 506 17.61 -4.16 4.30
CA LEU A 506 16.70 -4.36 5.42
C LEU A 506 15.26 -4.59 4.96
N LEU A 507 14.78 -3.77 4.03
CA LEU A 507 13.42 -3.89 3.49
C LEU A 507 13.23 -5.24 2.76
N LEU A 508 14.23 -5.67 1.98
CA LEU A 508 14.20 -6.97 1.31
C LEU A 508 14.12 -8.13 2.32
N TRP A 509 14.93 -8.07 3.37
CA TRP A 509 14.90 -9.08 4.42
C TRP A 509 13.56 -9.17 5.12
N GLU A 510 12.96 -8.03 5.49
CA GLU A 510 11.63 -7.98 6.11
C GLU A 510 10.55 -8.55 5.19
N LYS A 511 10.55 -8.16 3.89
CA LYS A 511 9.59 -8.66 2.90
C LYS A 511 9.77 -10.16 2.62
N ALA A 512 11.02 -10.63 2.49
CA ALA A 512 11.33 -12.04 2.30
C ALA A 512 10.90 -12.88 3.50
N LYS A 513 11.21 -12.43 4.72
CA LYS A 513 10.80 -13.09 5.97
C LYS A 513 9.29 -13.17 6.11
N ASP A 514 8.60 -12.07 5.87
CA ASP A 514 7.14 -11.98 5.89
C ASP A 514 6.50 -12.96 4.88
N PHE A 515 7.04 -13.02 3.67
CA PHE A 515 6.56 -13.95 2.63
C PHE A 515 6.78 -15.40 3.05
N LEU A 516 8.01 -15.75 3.51
CA LEU A 516 8.30 -17.11 3.96
C LEU A 516 7.39 -17.56 5.10
N GLN A 517 7.23 -16.74 6.13
CA GLN A 517 6.39 -17.10 7.28
C GLN A 517 4.93 -17.30 6.90
N ARG A 518 4.42 -16.50 5.97
CA ARG A 518 2.99 -16.51 5.58
C ARG A 518 2.67 -17.56 4.52
N ALA A 519 3.50 -17.64 3.47
CA ALA A 519 3.29 -18.57 2.38
C ALA A 519 3.58 -20.01 2.82
N PHE A 520 4.65 -20.21 3.61
CA PHE A 520 5.06 -21.54 4.06
C PHE A 520 3.96 -22.28 4.80
N SER A 521 3.38 -21.69 5.85
CA SER A 521 2.39 -22.41 6.67
C SER A 521 1.10 -22.73 5.91
N VAL A 522 0.62 -21.81 5.08
CA VAL A 522 -0.64 -22.01 4.33
C VAL A 522 -0.45 -22.98 3.18
N ILE A 523 0.63 -22.84 2.41
CA ILE A 523 0.89 -23.71 1.26
C ILE A 523 1.29 -25.10 1.74
N PHE A 524 2.13 -25.19 2.78
CA PHE A 524 2.52 -26.47 3.38
C PHE A 524 1.31 -27.32 3.80
N LEU A 525 0.36 -26.70 4.53
CA LEU A 525 -0.86 -27.41 4.92
C LEU A 525 -1.70 -27.80 3.70
N ALA A 526 -1.82 -26.91 2.73
CA ALA A 526 -2.60 -27.16 1.53
C ALA A 526 -1.99 -28.29 0.67
N THR A 527 -0.65 -28.37 0.54
CA THR A 527 0.02 -29.44 -0.21
C THR A 527 -0.15 -30.81 0.46
N ILE A 528 -0.06 -30.88 1.78
CA ILE A 528 -0.33 -32.13 2.52
C ILE A 528 -1.78 -32.59 2.28
N ILE A 529 -2.75 -31.69 2.35
CA ILE A 529 -4.16 -32.03 2.11
C ILE A 529 -4.34 -32.55 0.69
N ILE A 530 -3.76 -31.91 -0.32
CA ILE A 530 -3.88 -32.36 -1.71
C ILE A 530 -3.18 -33.69 -1.93
N TRP A 531 -1.96 -33.85 -1.39
CA TRP A 531 -1.28 -35.13 -1.45
C TRP A 531 -2.16 -36.26 -0.87
N PHE A 532 -2.77 -36.03 0.30
CA PHE A 532 -3.69 -36.97 0.91
C PHE A 532 -4.89 -37.28 -0.02
N LEU A 533 -5.53 -36.24 -0.58
CA LEU A 533 -6.68 -36.42 -1.47
C LEU A 533 -6.32 -37.10 -2.81
N GLN A 534 -5.06 -37.01 -3.26
CA GLN A 534 -4.57 -37.67 -4.47
C GLN A 534 -4.17 -39.12 -4.20
N SER A 535 -3.63 -39.43 -3.02
CA SER A 535 -3.03 -40.71 -2.69
C SER A 535 -4.03 -41.73 -2.14
N PHE A 536 -5.20 -41.28 -1.67
CA PHE A 536 -6.18 -42.17 -1.02
C PHE A 536 -7.54 -42.16 -1.71
N ASP A 537 -8.23 -43.34 -1.61
CA ASP A 537 -9.65 -43.51 -1.94
C ASP A 537 -10.56 -43.18 -0.73
N LEU A 538 -11.89 -43.20 -0.90
CA LEU A 538 -12.85 -42.99 0.20
C LEU A 538 -12.75 -44.00 1.34
N ARG A 539 -12.09 -45.15 1.11
CA ARG A 539 -11.88 -46.21 2.10
C ARG A 539 -10.50 -46.13 2.76
N LEU A 540 -9.75 -45.03 2.46
CA LEU A 540 -8.38 -44.82 2.94
C LEU A 540 -7.36 -45.88 2.46
N ASN A 541 -7.62 -46.55 1.32
CA ASN A 541 -6.62 -47.37 0.65
C ASN A 541 -5.75 -46.49 -0.26
N VAL A 542 -4.49 -46.84 -0.37
CA VAL A 542 -3.56 -46.16 -1.31
C VAL A 542 -3.96 -46.52 -2.74
N VAL A 543 -4.17 -45.50 -3.54
CA VAL A 543 -4.62 -45.60 -4.91
C VAL A 543 -3.45 -45.76 -5.87
N GLN A 544 -3.49 -46.80 -6.74
CA GLN A 544 -2.46 -47.00 -7.78
C GLN A 544 -2.73 -46.18 -9.05
N SER A 545 -3.99 -45.77 -9.28
CA SER A 545 -4.39 -44.96 -10.41
C SER A 545 -5.08 -43.68 -9.92
N GLY A 546 -4.63 -42.51 -10.38
CA GLY A 546 -5.18 -41.21 -9.98
C GLY A 546 -6.69 -41.04 -10.23
N SER A 547 -7.30 -41.90 -11.05
CA SER A 547 -8.74 -41.89 -11.35
C SER A 547 -9.65 -42.37 -10.19
N GLU A 548 -9.10 -43.08 -9.22
CA GLU A 548 -9.86 -43.63 -8.08
C GLU A 548 -9.67 -42.77 -6.80
N SER A 549 -8.85 -41.75 -6.86
CA SER A 549 -8.56 -40.86 -5.74
C SER A 549 -9.78 -40.04 -5.29
N ILE A 550 -9.79 -39.64 -4.02
CA ILE A 550 -10.80 -38.72 -3.49
C ILE A 550 -10.84 -37.42 -4.32
N LEU A 551 -9.68 -36.95 -4.76
CA LEU A 551 -9.59 -35.73 -5.57
C LEU A 551 -10.26 -35.90 -6.93
N ALA A 552 -10.12 -37.06 -7.58
CA ALA A 552 -10.80 -37.37 -8.84
C ALA A 552 -12.33 -37.45 -8.66
N LEU A 553 -12.79 -37.97 -7.53
CA LEU A 553 -14.22 -38.03 -7.19
C LEU A 553 -14.80 -36.62 -7.02
N VAL A 554 -14.11 -35.73 -6.32
CA VAL A 554 -14.47 -34.29 -6.22
C VAL A 554 -14.44 -33.64 -7.59
N GLY A 555 -13.44 -33.96 -8.43
CA GLY A 555 -13.35 -33.50 -9.81
C GLY A 555 -14.54 -33.93 -10.67
N ARG A 556 -15.01 -35.19 -10.54
CA ARG A 556 -16.22 -35.68 -11.21
C ARG A 556 -17.49 -34.97 -10.77
N TRP A 557 -17.62 -34.70 -9.47
CA TRP A 557 -18.77 -33.93 -8.97
C TRP A 557 -18.76 -32.48 -9.52
N LEU A 558 -17.62 -31.84 -9.55
CA LEU A 558 -17.47 -30.47 -10.10
C LEU A 558 -17.60 -30.43 -11.63
N SER A 559 -17.31 -31.51 -12.34
CA SER A 559 -17.37 -31.55 -13.81
C SER A 559 -18.73 -31.17 -14.38
N VAL A 560 -19.82 -31.48 -13.63
CA VAL A 560 -21.18 -31.06 -14.00
C VAL A 560 -21.31 -29.54 -14.11
N LEU A 561 -20.66 -28.80 -13.21
CA LEU A 561 -20.69 -27.33 -13.21
C LEU A 561 -19.92 -26.74 -14.42
N PHE A 562 -18.89 -27.42 -14.89
CA PHE A 562 -18.03 -26.99 -16.00
C PHE A 562 -18.41 -27.59 -17.36
N ALA A 563 -19.37 -28.52 -17.41
CA ALA A 563 -19.88 -29.08 -18.65
C ALA A 563 -20.40 -28.02 -19.64
N PRO A 564 -21.16 -26.97 -19.24
CA PRO A 564 -21.61 -25.91 -20.13
C PRO A 564 -20.47 -25.08 -20.75
N LEU A 565 -19.29 -25.09 -20.14
CA LEU A 565 -18.11 -24.37 -20.60
C LEU A 565 -17.26 -25.17 -21.60
N GLY A 566 -17.64 -26.42 -21.90
CA GLY A 566 -16.96 -27.30 -22.84
C GLY A 566 -15.73 -28.03 -22.31
N PHE A 567 -15.45 -27.96 -21.00
CA PHE A 567 -14.37 -28.67 -20.32
C PHE A 567 -14.84 -29.42 -19.04
N GLY A 568 -16.01 -30.02 -19.10
CA GLY A 568 -16.61 -30.81 -18.02
C GLY A 568 -15.97 -32.17 -17.79
N ASP A 569 -14.67 -32.33 -18.02
CA ASP A 569 -13.92 -33.53 -17.69
C ASP A 569 -13.34 -33.43 -16.28
N TRP A 570 -13.40 -34.57 -15.53
CA TRP A 570 -12.89 -34.60 -14.16
C TRP A 570 -11.39 -34.24 -14.06
N ARG A 571 -10.59 -34.53 -15.09
CA ARG A 571 -9.15 -34.18 -15.16
C ARG A 571 -8.95 -32.67 -15.20
N CYS A 572 -9.78 -31.96 -15.97
CA CYS A 572 -9.78 -30.52 -16.00
C CYS A 572 -10.14 -29.91 -14.64
N CYS A 573 -11.17 -30.46 -14.00
CA CYS A 573 -11.61 -30.00 -12.68
C CYS A 573 -10.56 -30.27 -11.60
N THR A 574 -9.93 -31.43 -11.63
CA THR A 574 -8.83 -31.79 -10.73
C THR A 574 -7.66 -30.81 -10.90
N ALA A 575 -7.28 -30.48 -12.16
CA ALA A 575 -6.25 -29.51 -12.44
C ALA A 575 -6.62 -28.09 -11.96
N LEU A 576 -7.88 -27.69 -12.01
CA LEU A 576 -8.34 -26.41 -11.46
C LEU A 576 -8.27 -26.39 -9.93
N ILE A 577 -8.54 -27.50 -9.26
CA ILE A 577 -8.42 -27.60 -7.79
C ILE A 577 -6.96 -27.51 -7.37
N THR A 578 -6.04 -28.23 -8.01
CA THR A 578 -4.62 -28.13 -7.74
C THR A 578 -4.09 -26.73 -8.07
N GLY A 579 -4.54 -26.15 -9.18
CA GLY A 579 -4.24 -24.76 -9.57
C GLY A 579 -4.83 -23.68 -8.64
N PHE A 580 -5.74 -24.03 -7.76
CA PHE A 580 -6.18 -23.15 -6.68
C PHE A 580 -5.10 -23.01 -5.60
N ILE A 581 -4.29 -24.03 -5.37
CA ILE A 581 -3.16 -23.96 -4.44
C ILE A 581 -2.03 -23.18 -5.08
N ALA A 582 -1.58 -23.64 -6.24
CA ALA A 582 -0.51 -23.03 -7.02
C ALA A 582 -0.87 -23.09 -8.52
N LYS A 583 -0.93 -21.92 -9.17
CA LYS A 583 -1.45 -21.83 -10.55
C LYS A 583 -0.66 -22.66 -11.56
N GLU A 584 0.64 -22.76 -11.37
CA GLU A 584 1.54 -23.57 -12.21
C GLU A 584 1.22 -25.05 -12.17
N SER A 585 0.65 -25.56 -11.08
CA SER A 585 0.28 -26.96 -10.92
C SER A 585 -0.84 -27.42 -11.87
N VAL A 586 -1.56 -26.50 -12.52
CA VAL A 586 -2.59 -26.83 -13.52
C VAL A 586 -1.99 -27.65 -14.66
N VAL A 587 -0.85 -27.21 -15.20
CA VAL A 587 -0.18 -27.88 -16.34
C VAL A 587 0.35 -29.23 -15.93
N SER A 588 1.11 -29.30 -14.84
CA SER A 588 1.69 -30.55 -14.34
C SER A 588 0.61 -31.59 -14.02
N THR A 589 -0.51 -31.15 -13.42
CA THR A 589 -1.63 -32.07 -13.13
C THR A 589 -2.27 -32.58 -14.41
N LEU A 590 -2.47 -31.73 -15.42
CA LEU A 590 -3.01 -32.18 -16.70
C LEU A 590 -2.07 -33.17 -17.39
N GLU A 591 -0.77 -32.91 -17.42
CA GLU A 591 0.24 -33.80 -18.01
C GLU A 591 0.26 -35.19 -17.33
N ILE A 592 0.19 -35.23 -15.99
CA ILE A 592 0.16 -36.47 -15.22
C ILE A 592 -1.13 -37.26 -15.47
N LEU A 593 -2.28 -36.59 -15.52
CA LEU A 593 -3.59 -37.25 -15.68
C LEU A 593 -3.92 -37.60 -17.12
N MET A 594 -3.12 -37.13 -18.09
CA MET A 594 -3.35 -37.39 -19.51
C MET A 594 -2.38 -38.46 -20.04
N SER A 595 -2.93 -39.49 -20.69
CA SER A 595 -2.13 -40.51 -21.35
C SER A 595 -1.85 -40.21 -22.84
N GLY A 596 -2.12 -38.96 -23.30
CA GLY A 596 -2.01 -38.58 -24.70
C GLY A 596 -1.96 -37.05 -24.89
N PRO A 597 -1.98 -36.57 -26.16
CA PRO A 597 -1.87 -35.13 -26.45
C PRO A 597 -3.09 -34.37 -25.90
N ILE A 598 -2.89 -33.12 -25.51
CA ILE A 598 -3.94 -32.25 -24.94
C ILE A 598 -5.13 -32.03 -25.91
N SER A 599 -4.89 -32.17 -27.20
CA SER A 599 -5.93 -32.09 -28.25
C SER A 599 -6.96 -33.22 -28.18
N ALA A 600 -6.70 -34.30 -27.44
CA ALA A 600 -7.68 -35.37 -27.17
C ALA A 600 -8.71 -34.93 -26.10
N LEU A 601 -8.33 -34.00 -25.22
CA LEU A 601 -9.20 -33.55 -24.12
C LEU A 601 -9.88 -32.21 -24.43
N PHE A 602 -9.23 -31.34 -25.20
CA PHE A 602 -9.74 -30.02 -25.51
C PHE A 602 -9.90 -29.80 -27.03
N THR A 603 -10.96 -29.14 -27.40
CA THR A 603 -11.10 -28.47 -28.69
C THR A 603 -10.56 -27.06 -28.59
N VAL A 604 -10.34 -26.37 -29.73
CA VAL A 604 -9.90 -24.97 -29.73
C VAL A 604 -10.84 -24.06 -28.93
N ARG A 605 -12.15 -24.31 -29.02
CA ARG A 605 -13.19 -23.57 -28.26
C ARG A 605 -13.09 -23.82 -26.76
N SER A 606 -13.03 -25.09 -26.36
CA SER A 606 -12.94 -25.44 -24.94
C SER A 606 -11.60 -25.03 -24.33
N ALA A 607 -10.52 -25.01 -25.11
CA ALA A 607 -9.22 -24.50 -24.69
C ALA A 607 -9.26 -22.97 -24.43
N LEU A 608 -9.90 -22.18 -25.30
CA LEU A 608 -10.08 -20.74 -25.07
C LEU A 608 -10.99 -20.47 -23.87
N SER A 609 -12.06 -21.24 -23.69
CA SER A 609 -12.93 -21.15 -22.53
C SER A 609 -12.18 -21.47 -21.24
N PHE A 610 -11.38 -22.55 -21.22
CA PHE A 610 -10.56 -22.93 -20.09
C PHE A 610 -9.49 -21.88 -19.77
N LEU A 611 -8.82 -21.34 -20.78
CA LEU A 611 -7.87 -20.24 -20.62
C LEU A 611 -8.53 -18.98 -20.03
N THR A 612 -9.74 -18.64 -20.49
CA THR A 612 -10.49 -17.51 -19.96
C THR A 612 -10.90 -17.74 -18.50
N PHE A 613 -11.34 -18.96 -18.19
CA PHE A 613 -11.66 -19.31 -16.80
C PHE A 613 -10.42 -19.24 -15.90
N THR A 614 -9.30 -19.84 -16.34
CA THR A 614 -8.04 -19.82 -15.55
C THR A 614 -7.43 -18.43 -15.39
N LEU A 615 -7.69 -17.54 -16.35
CA LEU A 615 -7.33 -16.13 -16.27
C LEU A 615 -8.06 -15.42 -15.13
N LEU A 616 -9.37 -15.62 -15.00
CA LEU A 616 -10.27 -14.77 -14.20
C LEU A 616 -10.66 -15.39 -12.85
N TYR A 617 -10.57 -16.73 -12.69
CA TYR A 617 -10.99 -17.36 -11.44
C TYR A 617 -10.09 -16.99 -10.26
N THR A 618 -10.58 -17.24 -9.07
CA THR A 618 -9.96 -16.89 -7.80
C THR A 618 -8.42 -17.10 -7.79
N PRO A 619 -7.66 -16.22 -7.16
CA PRO A 619 -6.20 -16.37 -7.07
C PRO A 619 -5.81 -17.56 -6.20
N CYS A 620 -4.51 -17.84 -6.08
CA CYS A 620 -4.00 -18.93 -5.27
C CYS A 620 -4.34 -18.77 -3.78
N VAL A 621 -4.27 -19.87 -3.01
CA VAL A 621 -4.59 -19.91 -1.57
C VAL A 621 -3.79 -18.87 -0.78
N ALA A 622 -2.51 -18.65 -1.11
CA ALA A 622 -1.66 -17.64 -0.47
C ALA A 622 -2.21 -16.22 -0.68
N ALA A 623 -2.71 -15.91 -1.88
CA ALA A 623 -3.31 -14.62 -2.16
C ALA A 623 -4.64 -14.43 -1.42
N ILE A 624 -5.48 -15.47 -1.33
CA ILE A 624 -6.73 -15.43 -0.55
C ILE A 624 -6.46 -15.22 0.92
N ALA A 625 -5.46 -15.92 1.49
CA ALA A 625 -5.05 -15.71 2.87
C ALA A 625 -4.62 -14.24 3.13
N THR A 626 -3.91 -13.64 2.16
CA THR A 626 -3.51 -12.23 2.22
C THR A 626 -4.72 -11.30 2.10
N ILE A 627 -5.62 -11.54 1.14
CA ILE A 627 -6.87 -10.79 0.97
C ILE A 627 -7.70 -10.84 2.26
N ARG A 628 -7.82 -12.01 2.88
CA ARG A 628 -8.54 -12.18 4.15
C ARG A 628 -7.96 -11.31 5.26
N ARG A 629 -6.65 -11.23 5.35
CA ARG A 629 -5.96 -10.42 6.36
C ARG A 629 -6.19 -8.92 6.09
N GLU A 630 -6.08 -8.48 4.85
CA GLU A 630 -6.24 -7.07 4.49
C GLU A 630 -7.70 -6.59 4.56
N LEU A 631 -8.67 -7.46 4.30
CA LEU A 631 -10.10 -7.14 4.45
C LEU A 631 -10.62 -7.31 5.87
N GLY A 632 -9.92 -8.04 6.74
CA GLY A 632 -10.29 -8.28 8.14
C GLY A 632 -11.55 -9.14 8.35
N SER A 633 -12.20 -9.63 7.28
CA SER A 633 -13.47 -10.36 7.33
C SER A 633 -13.45 -11.65 6.52
N ARG A 634 -13.86 -12.76 7.16
CA ARG A 634 -13.99 -14.07 6.48
C ARG A 634 -15.10 -14.05 5.43
N TRP A 635 -16.22 -13.40 5.75
CA TRP A 635 -17.37 -13.32 4.85
C TRP A 635 -17.11 -12.44 3.64
N ALA A 636 -16.41 -11.30 3.83
CA ALA A 636 -15.98 -10.47 2.72
C ALA A 636 -15.04 -11.24 1.77
N THR A 637 -14.10 -12.02 2.31
CA THR A 637 -13.19 -12.84 1.50
C THR A 637 -13.92 -13.94 0.75
N ALA A 638 -14.86 -14.63 1.38
CA ALA A 638 -15.71 -15.61 0.72
C ALA A 638 -16.53 -14.98 -0.42
N GLY A 639 -17.07 -13.78 -0.20
CA GLY A 639 -17.77 -13.00 -1.22
C GLY A 639 -16.86 -12.66 -2.41
N VAL A 640 -15.60 -12.29 -2.17
CA VAL A 640 -14.60 -12.03 -3.22
C VAL A 640 -14.38 -13.28 -4.09
N VAL A 641 -14.13 -14.43 -3.45
CA VAL A 641 -13.91 -15.70 -4.15
C VAL A 641 -15.13 -16.08 -5.01
N LEU A 642 -16.32 -15.95 -4.44
CA LEU A 642 -17.57 -16.28 -5.12
C LEU A 642 -17.79 -15.35 -6.33
N VAL A 643 -17.62 -14.04 -6.18
CA VAL A 643 -17.77 -13.07 -7.27
C VAL A 643 -16.75 -13.35 -8.38
N GLN A 644 -15.48 -13.60 -8.05
CA GLN A 644 -14.45 -13.89 -9.04
C GLN A 644 -14.72 -15.20 -9.79
N CYS A 645 -15.10 -16.26 -9.10
CA CYS A 645 -15.46 -17.52 -9.75
C CYS A 645 -16.70 -17.36 -10.65
N THR A 646 -17.69 -16.57 -10.22
CA THR A 646 -18.90 -16.29 -11.03
C THR A 646 -18.56 -15.50 -12.28
N VAL A 647 -17.76 -14.45 -12.16
CA VAL A 647 -17.28 -13.64 -13.32
C VAL A 647 -16.47 -14.52 -14.27
N ALA A 648 -15.56 -15.34 -13.75
CA ALA A 648 -14.77 -16.27 -14.56
C ALA A 648 -15.66 -17.26 -15.31
N TRP A 649 -16.67 -17.82 -14.64
CA TRP A 649 -17.61 -18.78 -15.22
C TRP A 649 -18.45 -18.13 -16.34
N LEU A 650 -19.01 -16.95 -16.10
CA LEU A 650 -19.79 -16.20 -17.11
C LEU A 650 -18.94 -15.79 -18.30
N ALA A 651 -17.72 -15.32 -18.07
CA ALA A 651 -16.80 -14.95 -19.16
C ALA A 651 -16.39 -16.16 -20.00
N ALA A 652 -16.09 -17.30 -19.34
CA ALA A 652 -15.77 -18.56 -20.03
C ALA A 652 -16.95 -19.10 -20.83
N LEU A 653 -18.17 -19.01 -20.28
CA LEU A 653 -19.40 -19.39 -21.00
C LEU A 653 -19.60 -18.53 -22.24
N LEU A 654 -19.41 -17.21 -22.11
CA LEU A 654 -19.51 -16.28 -23.22
C LEU A 654 -18.51 -16.61 -24.33
N VAL A 655 -17.25 -16.87 -23.98
CA VAL A 655 -16.21 -17.27 -24.93
C VAL A 655 -16.55 -18.60 -25.60
N TYR A 656 -17.06 -19.56 -24.83
CA TYR A 656 -17.47 -20.86 -25.39
C TYR A 656 -18.66 -20.76 -26.34
N THR A 657 -19.68 -19.97 -26.01
CA THR A 657 -20.87 -19.78 -26.83
C THR A 657 -20.56 -18.97 -28.09
N VAL A 658 -19.85 -17.85 -27.96
CA VAL A 658 -19.46 -17.01 -29.12
C VAL A 658 -18.51 -17.77 -30.07
N GLY A 659 -17.52 -18.50 -29.51
CA GLY A 659 -16.65 -19.37 -30.30
C GLY A 659 -17.39 -20.55 -31.01
N GLY A 660 -18.67 -20.74 -30.73
CA GLY A 660 -19.54 -21.69 -31.43
C GLY A 660 -20.35 -21.11 -32.58
N LEU A 661 -20.42 -19.79 -32.60
CA LEU A 661 -21.09 -19.05 -33.66
C LEU A 661 -20.14 -18.65 -34.81
N LEU A 662 -18.82 -18.66 -34.49
CA LEU A 662 -17.72 -18.45 -35.47
C LEU A 662 -17.18 -19.79 -35.97
#